data_ea7d168abae43530c4b461f85295d0df
#
_entry.id   ea7d168abae43530c4b461f85295d0df
#
_cell.length_a   1.000
_cell.length_b   1.000
_cell.length_c   1.000
_cell.angle_alpha   90.00
_cell.angle_beta   90.00
_cell.angle_gamma   90.00
#
_symmetry.space_group_name_H-M   'P 1'
#
loop_
_entity.id
_entity.type
_entity.pdbx_description
1 polymer ?
#
loop_
_entity_poly.entity_id
_entity_poly.type
_entity_poly.pdbx_seq_one_letter_code
_entity_poly.pdbx_strand_id
1 'polypeptide(L)'
;MEEKKFKRTTVTAALPYANGGVHIGHLAGVYVPADIYVRYLRLKKQEVVFIGGSDEHGVPITLRAKKEGITPQDVCDRYHTLIKKSFEDFGISFDVYSRTTSKTHSKLASNFFKKLYDEGKLIEKESEQYYDEEAHQFLADRYIMGECPHCHNQNAYGDQCEKCGSDLSPMELINPHSTISGSKPVVRKTKNWYLPLNDYQGWLKKWILDEHKEWRPNVYGQCKSWLDMDLQPRAMTRDLDWGIPVPVEGAEGKVLYVWFDAPIGYISNTKELCDNEPEKFGSWEKWWKDPDTRLVHFIGKDNIVFHCIIFPTMLKAHSDYILPDNVPANEFLNLEDDKISTSRNWAVWLHEYLQELPGKQDVLRYVLTANAPETKDNNFTWKDFQERNNSELVAIYGNFVNRALQLTKKYWAGVVPACGELQDVDRAALNEFKDVKEKVEAYLDVFKFREAQKEAMNLARIGNKYITECEPWKVWKTDPKRVETILYISLQLVANLAIAFEPFLPFSSEKLRKLINMESFDWSELGNTNLLKAGHQLAEPELLFDKIEDDVIQYQLDKLAATKKANEAAAYKAEPIKKEVAFDDFEKLDIRVGHIKDCRKVKKSKKLLQFTIDDGSGTDRTILSGIAAYYEPEQLVGKDVLFVANFAPRKMMGIESQGMILSAVNFDGSLCVTTTLNKVKPGSQVG
;
A
#
# COMPACT_ATOMS: atom_id res chain seq x y z
N MET A 1 14.95 19.40 29.45
CA MET A 1 13.66 20.15 29.34
C MET A 1 12.61 19.25 29.95
N GLU A 2 11.73 19.79 30.81
CA GLU A 2 10.57 19.01 31.25
C GLU A 2 9.73 18.63 30.03
N GLU A 3 9.36 17.37 29.94
CA GLU A 3 8.52 16.85 28.85
C GLU A 3 7.17 17.57 28.88
N LYS A 4 6.79 18.25 27.81
CA LYS A 4 5.54 19.00 27.73
C LYS A 4 4.36 18.03 27.85
N LYS A 5 3.55 18.20 28.89
CA LYS A 5 2.32 17.40 29.08
C LYS A 5 1.17 18.03 28.31
N PHE A 6 0.69 17.34 27.30
CA PHE A 6 -0.49 17.72 26.53
C PHE A 6 -1.77 17.21 27.21
N LYS A 7 -2.87 17.96 27.09
CA LYS A 7 -4.18 17.57 27.60
C LYS A 7 -4.91 16.63 26.63
N ARG A 8 -4.66 16.81 25.32
CA ARG A 8 -5.33 16.05 24.26
C ARG A 8 -4.43 15.87 23.04
N THR A 9 -4.85 14.99 22.14
CA THR A 9 -4.08 14.70 20.93
C THR A 9 -4.98 14.75 19.68
N THR A 10 -4.55 15.48 18.66
CA THR A 10 -5.09 15.39 17.29
C THR A 10 -4.20 14.47 16.49
N VAL A 11 -4.74 13.37 16.03
CA VAL A 11 -4.04 12.42 15.14
C VAL A 11 -4.66 12.50 13.76
N THR A 12 -3.82 12.70 12.75
CA THR A 12 -4.24 12.67 11.34
C THR A 12 -3.53 11.55 10.59
N ALA A 13 -4.19 11.00 9.60
CA ALA A 13 -3.59 10.09 8.62
C ALA A 13 -3.63 10.73 7.23
N ALA A 14 -2.55 10.60 6.46
CA ALA A 14 -2.47 11.16 5.10
C ALA A 14 -3.71 10.81 4.28
N LEU A 15 -4.29 11.82 3.62
CA LEU A 15 -5.50 11.67 2.81
C LEU A 15 -5.17 10.91 1.52
N PRO A 16 -5.78 9.75 1.24
CA PRO A 16 -5.57 9.06 -0.02
C PRO A 16 -6.31 9.76 -1.16
N TYR A 17 -5.74 9.76 -2.36
CA TYR A 17 -6.43 10.23 -3.56
C TYR A 17 -7.66 9.38 -3.87
N ALA A 18 -8.80 10.03 -4.11
CA ALA A 18 -10.05 9.36 -4.51
C ALA A 18 -10.08 8.99 -6.00
N ASN A 19 -9.03 8.34 -6.50
CA ASN A 19 -8.90 7.85 -7.89
C ASN A 19 -8.61 6.35 -7.99
N GLY A 20 -8.63 5.65 -6.87
CA GLY A 20 -8.37 4.20 -6.77
C GLY A 20 -8.67 3.70 -5.37
N GLY A 21 -8.65 2.37 -5.18
CA GLY A 21 -8.75 1.77 -3.85
C GLY A 21 -7.46 1.96 -3.03
N VAL A 22 -7.53 1.63 -1.75
CA VAL A 22 -6.34 1.53 -0.88
C VAL A 22 -5.77 0.12 -0.91
N HIS A 23 -4.47 0.01 -0.78
CA HIS A 23 -3.74 -1.26 -0.78
C HIS A 23 -2.87 -1.43 0.47
N ILE A 24 -2.30 -2.62 0.65
CA ILE A 24 -1.49 -2.97 1.84
C ILE A 24 -0.34 -2.01 2.11
N GLY A 25 0.26 -1.39 1.08
CA GLY A 25 1.30 -0.37 1.25
C GLY A 25 0.78 0.88 1.97
N HIS A 26 -0.42 1.35 1.64
CA HIS A 26 -1.08 2.45 2.35
C HIS A 26 -1.38 2.06 3.80
N LEU A 27 -1.89 0.83 4.01
CA LEU A 27 -2.21 0.34 5.35
C LEU A 27 -0.97 0.27 6.25
N ALA A 28 0.10 -0.36 5.79
CA ALA A 28 1.34 -0.49 6.56
C ALA A 28 2.07 0.84 6.75
N GLY A 29 1.99 1.71 5.73
CA GLY A 29 2.66 3.01 5.74
C GLY A 29 2.00 4.02 6.68
N VAL A 30 0.66 4.02 6.75
CA VAL A 30 -0.09 5.12 7.36
C VAL A 30 -1.19 4.64 8.31
N TYR A 31 -2.17 3.87 7.82
CA TYR A 31 -3.46 3.73 8.51
C TYR A 31 -3.42 2.76 9.68
N VAL A 32 -2.73 1.62 9.56
CA VAL A 32 -2.57 0.66 10.66
C VAL A 32 -1.77 1.26 11.82
N PRO A 33 -0.58 1.87 11.61
CA PRO A 33 0.15 2.49 12.71
C PRO A 33 -0.60 3.65 13.36
N ALA A 34 -1.32 4.47 12.60
CA ALA A 34 -2.15 5.54 13.15
C ALA A 34 -3.28 5.01 14.04
N ASP A 35 -3.99 3.97 13.56
CA ASP A 35 -5.08 3.34 14.29
C ASP A 35 -4.59 2.66 15.58
N ILE A 36 -3.45 1.96 15.53
CA ILE A 36 -2.82 1.37 16.72
C ILE A 36 -2.56 2.46 17.78
N TYR A 37 -1.96 3.57 17.36
CA TYR A 37 -1.64 4.66 18.27
C TYR A 37 -2.88 5.30 18.88
N VAL A 38 -3.91 5.55 18.10
CA VAL A 38 -5.18 6.12 18.58
C VAL A 38 -5.89 5.17 19.54
N ARG A 39 -5.97 3.88 19.22
CA ARG A 39 -6.56 2.87 20.13
C ARG A 39 -5.82 2.81 21.46
N TYR A 40 -4.50 2.85 21.44
CA TYR A 40 -3.67 2.92 22.61
C TYR A 40 -3.99 4.15 23.47
N LEU A 41 -4.06 5.36 22.88
CA LEU A 41 -4.41 6.59 23.60
C LEU A 41 -5.82 6.52 24.21
N ARG A 42 -6.80 5.96 23.47
CA ARG A 42 -8.16 5.77 23.96
C ARG A 42 -8.23 4.81 25.14
N LEU A 43 -7.47 3.71 25.11
CA LEU A 43 -7.36 2.79 26.24
C LEU A 43 -6.69 3.44 27.45
N LYS A 44 -5.79 4.40 27.24
CA LYS A 44 -5.22 5.24 28.32
C LYS A 44 -6.17 6.34 28.82
N LYS A 45 -7.41 6.39 28.32
CA LYS A 45 -8.40 7.44 28.61
C LYS A 45 -7.91 8.85 28.27
N GLN A 46 -7.00 8.97 27.33
CA GLN A 46 -6.57 10.27 26.83
C GLN A 46 -7.61 10.83 25.84
N GLU A 47 -7.81 12.14 25.89
CA GLU A 47 -8.68 12.82 24.93
C GLU A 47 -7.99 12.86 23.56
N VAL A 48 -8.57 12.20 22.57
CA VAL A 48 -7.99 12.06 21.22
C VAL A 48 -9.06 12.14 20.14
N VAL A 49 -8.71 12.77 19.01
CA VAL A 49 -9.48 12.69 17.77
C VAL A 49 -8.63 12.07 16.67
N PHE A 50 -9.24 11.19 15.87
CA PHE A 50 -8.61 10.55 14.72
C PHE A 50 -9.26 11.00 13.42
N ILE A 51 -8.51 11.79 12.65
CA ILE A 51 -9.00 12.51 11.47
C ILE A 51 -8.51 11.82 10.20
N GLY A 52 -9.45 11.43 9.38
CA GLY A 52 -9.22 10.89 8.03
C GLY A 52 -10.10 11.58 7.00
N GLY A 53 -9.90 11.22 5.75
CA GLY A 53 -10.67 11.71 4.61
C GLY A 53 -10.02 11.35 3.30
N SER A 54 -10.65 11.72 2.18
CA SER A 54 -10.09 11.56 0.84
C SER A 54 -9.65 12.90 0.24
N ASP A 55 -8.50 12.87 -0.44
CA ASP A 55 -8.06 13.95 -1.30
C ASP A 55 -8.74 13.79 -2.67
N GLU A 56 -9.52 14.79 -3.07
CA GLU A 56 -10.41 14.73 -4.22
C GLU A 56 -10.11 15.76 -5.30
N HIS A 57 -9.05 16.52 -5.15
CA HIS A 57 -8.60 17.49 -6.13
C HIS A 57 -7.33 17.03 -6.85
N GLY A 58 -7.00 17.72 -7.95
CA GLY A 58 -5.77 17.48 -8.70
C GLY A 58 -5.91 16.61 -9.94
N VAL A 59 -4.84 16.62 -10.72
CA VAL A 59 -4.75 16.04 -12.08
C VAL A 59 -5.03 14.54 -12.16
N PRO A 60 -4.61 13.67 -11.21
CA PRO A 60 -4.88 12.24 -11.31
C PRO A 60 -6.38 11.89 -11.40
N ILE A 61 -7.23 12.67 -10.75
CA ILE A 61 -8.69 12.48 -10.77
C ILE A 61 -9.27 12.86 -12.13
N THR A 62 -8.88 14.01 -12.65
CA THR A 62 -9.35 14.48 -13.98
C THR A 62 -8.89 13.59 -15.11
N LEU A 63 -7.66 13.06 -15.05
CA LEU A 63 -7.17 12.06 -16.01
C LEU A 63 -7.99 10.78 -15.95
N ARG A 64 -8.34 10.31 -14.74
CA ARG A 64 -9.20 9.15 -14.54
C ARG A 64 -10.59 9.38 -15.11
N ALA A 65 -11.19 10.52 -14.79
CA ALA A 65 -12.50 10.93 -15.30
C ALA A 65 -12.54 10.95 -16.83
N LYS A 66 -11.55 11.58 -17.47
CA LYS A 66 -11.41 11.60 -18.94
C LYS A 66 -11.28 10.20 -19.53
N LYS A 67 -10.46 9.34 -18.93
CA LYS A 67 -10.27 7.95 -19.38
C LYS A 67 -11.56 7.13 -19.31
N GLU A 68 -12.39 7.37 -18.30
CA GLU A 68 -13.64 6.63 -18.06
C GLU A 68 -14.87 7.30 -18.69
N GLY A 69 -14.75 8.53 -19.23
CA GLY A 69 -15.86 9.26 -19.84
C GLY A 69 -16.91 9.74 -18.83
N ILE A 70 -16.52 10.01 -17.58
CA ILE A 70 -17.38 10.47 -16.49
C ILE A 70 -16.84 11.78 -15.91
N THR A 71 -17.59 12.40 -14.98
CA THR A 71 -17.13 13.63 -14.33
C THR A 71 -16.09 13.34 -13.24
N PRO A 72 -15.20 14.30 -12.89
CA PRO A 72 -14.31 14.19 -11.74
C PRO A 72 -15.06 13.90 -10.43
N GLN A 73 -16.25 14.50 -10.25
CA GLN A 73 -17.09 14.26 -9.07
C GLN A 73 -17.56 12.79 -8.98
N ASP A 74 -17.97 12.17 -10.12
CA ASP A 74 -18.38 10.76 -10.13
C ASP A 74 -17.22 9.83 -9.73
N VAL A 75 -15.98 10.15 -10.16
CA VAL A 75 -14.78 9.41 -9.74
C VAL A 75 -14.60 9.54 -8.24
N CYS A 76 -14.65 10.77 -7.70
CA CYS A 76 -14.49 11.05 -6.27
C CYS A 76 -15.56 10.32 -5.44
N ASP A 77 -16.83 10.41 -5.81
CA ASP A 77 -17.95 9.79 -5.06
C ASP A 77 -17.79 8.28 -4.97
N ARG A 78 -17.42 7.64 -6.08
CA ARG A 78 -17.21 6.20 -6.14
C ARG A 78 -16.04 5.77 -5.23
N TYR A 79 -14.88 6.42 -5.36
CA TYR A 79 -13.69 5.99 -4.62
C TYR A 79 -13.71 6.44 -3.16
N HIS A 80 -14.26 7.60 -2.85
CA HIS A 80 -14.52 8.00 -1.46
C HIS A 80 -15.35 6.94 -0.72
N THR A 81 -16.48 6.51 -1.32
CA THR A 81 -17.36 5.50 -0.75
C THR A 81 -16.64 4.14 -0.58
N LEU A 82 -15.90 3.71 -1.61
CA LEU A 82 -15.14 2.46 -1.57
C LEU A 82 -14.07 2.47 -0.47
N ILE A 83 -13.29 3.54 -0.39
CA ILE A 83 -12.20 3.66 0.58
C ILE A 83 -12.74 3.74 2.00
N LYS A 84 -13.74 4.60 2.24
CA LYS A 84 -14.40 4.75 3.54
C LYS A 84 -14.91 3.42 4.05
N LYS A 85 -15.71 2.73 3.23
CA LYS A 85 -16.24 1.41 3.61
C LYS A 85 -15.13 0.38 3.84
N SER A 86 -14.08 0.39 3.05
CA SER A 86 -12.95 -0.53 3.23
C SER A 86 -12.23 -0.30 4.57
N PHE A 87 -12.07 0.96 4.99
CA PHE A 87 -11.50 1.29 6.30
C PHE A 87 -12.42 0.88 7.45
N GLU A 88 -13.72 1.12 7.33
CA GLU A 88 -14.72 0.70 8.32
C GLU A 88 -14.71 -0.83 8.48
N ASP A 89 -14.78 -1.58 7.39
CA ASP A 89 -14.78 -3.05 7.39
C ASP A 89 -13.43 -3.65 7.89
N PHE A 90 -12.33 -2.92 7.71
CA PHE A 90 -11.00 -3.30 8.21
C PHE A 90 -10.76 -2.86 9.67
N GLY A 91 -11.66 -2.10 10.24
CA GLY A 91 -11.60 -1.64 11.63
C GLY A 91 -10.63 -0.49 11.88
N ILE A 92 -10.39 0.40 10.90
CA ILE A 92 -9.71 1.67 11.15
C ILE A 92 -10.70 2.61 11.85
N SER A 93 -10.36 3.05 13.04
CA SER A 93 -11.29 3.69 13.98
C SER A 93 -11.32 5.22 13.88
N PHE A 94 -11.43 5.77 12.66
CA PHE A 94 -11.58 7.21 12.46
C PHE A 94 -12.80 7.77 13.24
N ASP A 95 -12.63 8.92 13.88
CA ASP A 95 -13.78 9.69 14.41
C ASP A 95 -14.52 10.40 13.28
N VAL A 96 -13.82 10.79 12.23
CA VAL A 96 -14.38 11.31 10.99
C VAL A 96 -13.55 10.87 9.78
N TYR A 97 -14.25 10.45 8.72
CA TYR A 97 -13.68 10.25 7.39
C TYR A 97 -14.49 11.10 6.40
N SER A 98 -13.98 12.30 6.09
CA SER A 98 -14.64 13.26 5.22
C SER A 98 -13.88 13.42 3.88
N ARG A 99 -14.00 14.57 3.21
CA ARG A 99 -13.51 14.76 1.83
C ARG A 99 -13.19 16.22 1.51
N THR A 100 -12.23 16.46 0.61
CA THR A 100 -11.83 17.81 0.23
C THR A 100 -12.82 18.51 -0.72
N THR A 101 -13.77 17.79 -1.35
CA THR A 101 -14.88 18.38 -2.10
C THR A 101 -16.05 18.84 -1.22
N SER A 102 -15.96 18.70 0.12
CA SER A 102 -17.02 19.17 1.01
C SER A 102 -17.15 20.69 1.02
N LYS A 103 -18.37 21.17 1.26
CA LYS A 103 -18.63 22.63 1.33
C LYS A 103 -17.86 23.29 2.49
N THR A 104 -17.73 22.59 3.62
CA THR A 104 -16.96 23.06 4.77
C THR A 104 -15.50 23.25 4.41
N HIS A 105 -14.93 22.26 3.72
CA HIS A 105 -13.54 22.33 3.26
C HIS A 105 -13.34 23.47 2.28
N SER A 106 -14.15 23.57 1.23
CA SER A 106 -14.04 24.63 0.22
C SER A 106 -14.07 26.02 0.86
N LYS A 107 -15.00 26.25 1.80
CA LYS A 107 -15.10 27.53 2.51
C LYS A 107 -13.87 27.79 3.40
N LEU A 108 -13.39 26.78 4.12
CA LEU A 108 -12.26 26.96 5.03
C LEU A 108 -10.94 27.18 4.25
N ALA A 109 -10.68 26.41 3.20
CA ALA A 109 -9.49 26.54 2.36
C ALA A 109 -9.48 27.90 1.63
N SER A 110 -10.63 28.36 1.10
CA SER A 110 -10.76 29.68 0.52
C SER A 110 -10.46 30.79 1.53
N ASN A 111 -11.00 30.70 2.75
CA ASN A 111 -10.75 31.69 3.81
C ASN A 111 -9.29 31.67 4.25
N PHE A 112 -8.68 30.48 4.34
CA PHE A 112 -7.27 30.32 4.70
C PHE A 112 -6.37 31.01 3.65
N PHE A 113 -6.59 30.76 2.36
CA PHE A 113 -5.87 31.42 1.28
C PHE A 113 -6.08 32.93 1.30
N LYS A 114 -7.35 33.37 1.44
CA LYS A 114 -7.67 34.81 1.44
C LYS A 114 -7.00 35.56 2.57
N LYS A 115 -6.94 34.97 3.78
CA LYS A 115 -6.21 35.57 4.91
C LYS A 115 -4.73 35.74 4.60
N LEU A 116 -4.07 34.72 4.06
CA LEU A 116 -2.66 34.81 3.67
C LEU A 116 -2.44 35.89 2.59
N TYR A 117 -3.36 35.99 1.64
CA TYR A 117 -3.31 37.00 0.61
C TYR A 117 -3.50 38.43 1.18
N ASP A 118 -4.55 38.64 1.98
CA ASP A 118 -4.87 39.97 2.56
C ASP A 118 -3.78 40.44 3.52
N GLU A 119 -3.07 39.53 4.20
CA GLU A 119 -1.94 39.86 5.08
C GLU A 119 -0.58 39.97 4.35
N GLY A 120 -0.57 39.89 3.01
CA GLY A 120 0.66 39.99 2.20
C GLY A 120 1.67 38.84 2.45
N LYS A 121 1.19 37.64 2.84
CA LYS A 121 2.03 36.46 3.05
C LYS A 121 2.28 35.67 1.77
N LEU A 122 1.59 36.00 0.69
CA LEU A 122 1.76 35.41 -0.63
C LEU A 122 2.36 36.44 -1.57
N ILE A 123 3.26 36.00 -2.45
CA ILE A 123 3.81 36.84 -3.53
C ILE A 123 3.16 36.48 -4.86
N GLU A 124 2.82 37.48 -5.63
CA GLU A 124 2.31 37.32 -6.98
C GLU A 124 3.49 37.26 -7.95
N LYS A 125 3.54 36.28 -8.83
CA LYS A 125 4.63 36.09 -9.77
C LYS A 125 4.11 35.57 -11.11
N GLU A 126 4.53 36.24 -12.21
CA GLU A 126 4.43 35.62 -13.53
C GLU A 126 5.48 34.53 -13.72
N SER A 127 5.08 33.43 -14.34
CA SER A 127 5.96 32.35 -14.74
C SER A 127 5.60 31.86 -16.13
N GLU A 128 6.55 31.25 -16.80
CA GLU A 128 6.31 30.55 -18.05
C GLU A 128 5.89 29.12 -17.77
N GLN A 129 4.82 28.65 -18.44
CA GLN A 129 4.32 27.29 -18.33
C GLN A 129 3.95 26.76 -19.71
N TYR A 130 3.98 25.44 -19.85
CA TYR A 130 3.52 24.78 -21.06
C TYR A 130 2.00 24.86 -21.21
N TYR A 131 1.56 25.13 -22.42
CA TYR A 131 0.16 25.25 -22.83
C TYR A 131 -0.09 24.33 -24.03
N ASP A 132 -1.17 23.58 -23.97
CA ASP A 132 -1.65 22.74 -25.06
C ASP A 132 -2.64 23.53 -25.91
N GLU A 133 -2.29 23.82 -27.17
CA GLU A 133 -3.15 24.58 -28.07
C GLU A 133 -4.33 23.78 -28.59
N GLU A 134 -4.22 22.45 -28.65
CA GLU A 134 -5.30 21.57 -29.08
C GLU A 134 -6.34 21.35 -27.95
N ALA A 135 -5.87 21.17 -26.72
CA ALA A 135 -6.72 21.00 -25.55
C ALA A 135 -7.14 22.35 -24.92
N HIS A 136 -6.60 23.47 -25.38
CA HIS A 136 -6.85 24.83 -24.87
C HIS A 136 -6.64 25.01 -23.37
N GLN A 137 -5.62 24.35 -22.80
CA GLN A 137 -5.32 24.44 -21.37
C GLN A 137 -3.82 24.43 -21.06
N PHE A 138 -3.46 24.96 -19.88
CA PHE A 138 -2.11 24.84 -19.33
C PHE A 138 -1.84 23.38 -18.91
N LEU A 139 -0.58 22.95 -19.08
CA LEU A 139 -0.11 21.62 -18.76
C LEU A 139 0.64 21.65 -17.43
N ALA A 140 -0.09 21.51 -16.35
CA ALA A 140 0.48 21.38 -15.02
C ALA A 140 0.74 19.91 -14.67
N ASP A 141 1.82 19.66 -13.92
CA ASP A 141 2.08 18.39 -13.24
C ASP A 141 2.01 17.17 -14.20
N ARG A 142 1.01 16.31 -14.07
CA ARG A 142 0.86 15.08 -14.85
C ARG A 142 0.16 15.24 -16.21
N TYR A 143 -0.22 16.46 -16.57
CA TYR A 143 -0.69 16.77 -17.93
C TYR A 143 0.43 16.85 -18.94
N ILE A 144 1.70 16.88 -18.48
CA ILE A 144 2.86 16.90 -19.35
C ILE A 144 3.81 15.74 -19.01
N MET A 145 4.39 15.16 -20.02
CA MET A 145 5.35 14.05 -19.91
C MET A 145 6.51 14.29 -20.87
N GLY A 146 7.68 13.79 -20.48
CA GLY A 146 8.90 13.87 -21.30
C GLY A 146 10.01 13.01 -20.74
N GLU A 147 11.23 13.21 -21.25
CA GLU A 147 12.42 12.54 -20.75
C GLU A 147 12.93 13.23 -19.48
N CYS A 148 13.21 12.44 -18.44
CA CYS A 148 13.79 12.92 -17.19
C CYS A 148 15.23 13.41 -17.39
N PRO A 149 15.60 14.63 -16.99
CA PRO A 149 16.97 15.13 -17.13
C PRO A 149 17.99 14.39 -16.25
N HIS A 150 17.54 13.69 -15.19
CA HIS A 150 18.43 13.00 -14.25
C HIS A 150 18.73 11.54 -14.61
N CYS A 151 17.70 10.78 -15.01
CA CYS A 151 17.84 9.33 -15.24
C CYS A 151 17.46 8.87 -16.65
N HIS A 152 17.15 9.81 -17.55
CA HIS A 152 16.77 9.56 -18.94
C HIS A 152 15.55 8.64 -19.12
N ASN A 153 14.68 8.58 -18.11
CA ASN A 153 13.39 7.90 -18.25
C ASN A 153 12.52 8.68 -19.23
N GLN A 154 12.10 8.04 -20.32
CA GLN A 154 11.32 8.68 -21.39
C GLN A 154 9.89 9.05 -21.02
N ASN A 155 9.40 8.57 -19.85
CA ASN A 155 8.04 8.77 -19.37
C ASN A 155 8.06 9.40 -17.98
N ALA A 156 8.78 10.50 -17.80
CA ALA A 156 8.75 11.28 -16.57
C ALA A 156 7.64 12.31 -16.64
N TYR A 157 6.86 12.46 -15.56
CA TYR A 157 5.85 13.51 -15.44
C TYR A 157 6.49 14.83 -15.02
N GLY A 158 5.75 15.93 -15.23
CA GLY A 158 6.24 17.29 -14.95
C GLY A 158 6.39 17.63 -13.47
N ASP A 159 5.84 16.80 -12.55
CA ASP A 159 5.96 16.97 -11.10
C ASP A 159 7.04 16.07 -10.51
N GLN A 160 7.17 14.83 -11.01
CA GLN A 160 8.10 13.85 -10.46
C GLN A 160 8.45 12.76 -11.48
N CYS A 161 9.68 12.28 -11.45
CA CYS A 161 10.07 11.08 -12.17
C CYS A 161 9.76 9.83 -11.35
N GLU A 162 8.81 8.99 -11.80
CA GLU A 162 8.43 7.76 -11.09
C GLU A 162 9.55 6.70 -11.04
N LYS A 163 10.57 6.81 -11.91
CA LYS A 163 11.70 5.87 -11.94
C LYS A 163 12.77 6.20 -10.91
N CYS A 164 13.25 7.43 -10.88
CA CYS A 164 14.33 7.85 -9.95
C CYS A 164 13.83 8.60 -8.72
N GLY A 165 12.54 8.98 -8.69
CA GLY A 165 11.94 9.70 -7.56
C GLY A 165 12.31 11.19 -7.47
N SER A 166 13.04 11.73 -8.45
CA SER A 166 13.41 13.15 -8.46
C SER A 166 12.19 14.03 -8.64
N ASP A 167 12.09 15.09 -7.85
CA ASP A 167 11.15 16.19 -8.06
C ASP A 167 11.55 16.95 -9.34
N LEU A 168 10.58 17.30 -10.16
CA LEU A 168 10.80 17.93 -11.47
C LEU A 168 9.92 19.17 -11.63
N SER A 169 10.42 20.12 -12.41
CA SER A 169 9.58 21.16 -13.03
C SER A 169 9.20 20.74 -14.45
N PRO A 170 7.97 21.00 -14.92
CA PRO A 170 7.60 20.75 -16.30
C PRO A 170 8.61 21.29 -17.33
N MET A 171 9.20 22.45 -17.02
CA MET A 171 10.16 23.14 -17.91
C MET A 171 11.52 22.43 -18.00
N GLU A 172 11.84 21.50 -17.11
CA GLU A 172 13.08 20.73 -17.10
C GLU A 172 13.01 19.47 -17.97
N LEU A 173 11.79 19.06 -18.34
CA LEU A 173 11.60 17.85 -19.17
C LEU A 173 12.24 18.01 -20.56
N ILE A 174 12.94 16.98 -21.01
CA ILE A 174 13.49 16.90 -22.35
C ILE A 174 12.40 16.34 -23.28
N ASN A 175 12.19 16.96 -24.42
CA ASN A 175 11.16 16.60 -25.41
C ASN A 175 9.75 16.47 -24.80
N PRO A 176 9.23 17.51 -24.12
CA PRO A 176 7.92 17.43 -23.47
C PRO A 176 6.78 17.30 -24.48
N HIS A 177 5.75 16.55 -24.09
CA HIS A 177 4.49 16.41 -24.84
C HIS A 177 3.28 16.37 -23.89
N SER A 178 2.15 16.82 -24.39
CA SER A 178 0.88 16.79 -23.66
C SER A 178 0.43 15.34 -23.47
N THR A 179 0.00 14.98 -22.26
CA THR A 179 -0.63 13.69 -22.00
C THR A 179 -2.12 13.69 -22.40
N ILE A 180 -2.65 14.83 -22.79
CA ILE A 180 -4.06 15.03 -23.16
C ILE A 180 -4.25 14.83 -24.67
N SER A 181 -3.50 15.59 -25.48
CA SER A 181 -3.59 15.55 -26.94
C SER A 181 -2.45 14.80 -27.63
N GLY A 182 -1.34 14.57 -26.91
CA GLY A 182 -0.09 14.06 -27.49
C GLY A 182 0.72 15.13 -28.21
N SER A 183 0.20 16.36 -28.35
CA SER A 183 0.85 17.45 -29.08
C SER A 183 2.09 17.97 -28.36
N LYS A 184 2.98 18.64 -29.12
CA LYS A 184 4.08 19.41 -28.55
C LYS A 184 3.56 20.71 -27.96
N PRO A 185 3.74 20.98 -26.65
CA PRO A 185 3.20 22.16 -26.03
C PRO A 185 3.97 23.43 -26.43
N VAL A 186 3.30 24.58 -26.31
CA VAL A 186 3.91 25.92 -26.44
C VAL A 186 4.10 26.53 -25.04
N VAL A 187 5.04 27.48 -24.93
CA VAL A 187 5.26 28.20 -23.67
C VAL A 187 4.37 29.45 -23.65
N ARG A 188 3.61 29.61 -22.57
CA ARG A 188 2.79 30.82 -22.31
C ARG A 188 3.06 31.34 -20.90
N LYS A 189 2.92 32.64 -20.72
CA LYS A 189 2.98 33.28 -19.40
C LYS A 189 1.68 33.12 -18.67
N THR A 190 1.78 32.79 -17.37
CA THR A 190 0.65 32.80 -16.45
C THR A 190 1.08 33.39 -15.11
N LYS A 191 0.11 33.94 -14.38
CA LYS A 191 0.30 34.53 -13.06
C LYS A 191 -0.21 33.58 -11.99
N ASN A 192 0.60 33.34 -10.97
CA ASN A 192 0.22 32.49 -9.83
C ASN A 192 0.68 33.13 -8.51
N TRP A 193 0.13 32.67 -7.39
CA TRP A 193 0.46 33.11 -6.03
C TRP A 193 1.36 32.07 -5.35
N TYR A 194 2.45 32.57 -4.76
CA TYR A 194 3.50 31.74 -4.20
C TYR A 194 3.66 32.00 -2.70
N LEU A 195 3.83 30.93 -1.93
CA LEU A 195 4.30 31.00 -0.54
C LEU A 195 5.83 31.13 -0.55
N PRO A 196 6.41 32.21 0.01
CA PRO A 196 7.86 32.45 0.00
C PRO A 196 8.54 31.57 1.07
N LEU A 197 8.75 30.28 0.79
CA LEU A 197 9.37 29.34 1.73
C LEU A 197 10.77 29.78 2.19
N ASN A 198 11.52 30.47 1.32
CA ASN A 198 12.83 31.05 1.64
C ASN A 198 12.79 31.99 2.85
N ASP A 199 11.71 32.75 3.02
CA ASP A 199 11.57 33.68 4.14
C ASP A 199 11.40 32.96 5.49
N TYR A 200 10.94 31.71 5.46
CA TYR A 200 10.72 30.85 6.63
C TYR A 200 11.87 29.88 6.88
N GLN A 201 12.86 29.76 5.98
CA GLN A 201 13.94 28.79 6.07
C GLN A 201 14.72 28.86 7.38
N GLY A 202 15.04 30.05 7.86
CA GLY A 202 15.75 30.24 9.13
C GLY A 202 14.94 29.72 10.34
N TRP A 203 13.64 29.99 10.34
CA TRP A 203 12.74 29.46 11.36
C TRP A 203 12.59 27.95 11.27
N LEU A 204 12.42 27.38 10.07
CA LEU A 204 12.33 25.94 9.85
C LEU A 204 13.58 25.21 10.31
N LYS A 205 14.79 25.75 10.01
CA LYS A 205 16.06 25.19 10.49
C LYS A 205 16.08 25.09 12.02
N LYS A 206 15.75 26.17 12.71
CA LYS A 206 15.70 26.19 14.16
C LYS A 206 14.66 25.22 14.69
N TRP A 207 13.43 25.29 14.20
CA TRP A 207 12.31 24.47 14.69
C TRP A 207 12.56 22.98 14.45
N ILE A 208 12.99 22.55 13.24
CA ILE A 208 13.18 21.13 12.94
C ILE A 208 14.54 20.62 13.47
N LEU A 209 15.64 21.32 13.12
CA LEU A 209 16.98 20.75 13.36
C LEU A 209 17.46 20.92 14.80
N ASP A 210 16.94 21.90 15.54
CA ASP A 210 17.34 22.14 16.94
C ASP A 210 16.28 21.63 17.93
N GLU A 211 14.99 21.78 17.65
CA GLU A 211 13.89 21.54 18.59
C GLU A 211 13.26 20.14 18.41
N HIS A 212 13.41 19.48 17.23
CA HIS A 212 12.79 18.17 16.92
C HIS A 212 13.81 17.10 16.49
N LYS A 213 14.89 16.96 17.22
CA LYS A 213 15.93 15.92 16.99
C LYS A 213 15.44 14.51 17.29
N GLU A 214 14.34 14.38 18.04
CA GLU A 214 13.67 13.12 18.38
C GLU A 214 12.83 12.56 17.24
N TRP A 215 12.55 13.32 16.20
CA TRP A 215 11.84 12.81 15.04
C TRP A 215 12.60 11.64 14.41
N ARG A 216 11.85 10.76 13.73
CA ARG A 216 12.47 9.59 13.09
C ARG A 216 13.64 10.00 12.18
N PRO A 217 14.72 9.20 12.11
CA PRO A 217 15.91 9.55 11.33
C PRO A 217 15.66 9.84 9.85
N ASN A 218 14.71 9.14 9.22
CA ASN A 218 14.33 9.39 7.83
C ASN A 218 13.62 10.74 7.67
N VAL A 219 12.73 11.11 8.58
CA VAL A 219 12.04 12.42 8.59
C VAL A 219 13.04 13.55 8.81
N TYR A 220 13.82 13.44 9.87
CA TYR A 220 14.86 14.44 10.19
C TYR A 220 15.87 14.59 9.05
N GLY A 221 16.36 13.47 8.51
CA GLY A 221 17.35 13.47 7.43
C GLY A 221 16.83 14.09 6.14
N GLN A 222 15.60 13.80 5.74
CA GLN A 222 15.00 14.39 4.56
C GLN A 222 14.74 15.89 4.74
N CYS A 223 14.22 16.30 5.90
CA CYS A 223 14.05 17.73 6.23
C CYS A 223 15.38 18.46 6.20
N LYS A 224 16.43 17.88 6.81
CA LYS A 224 17.78 18.47 6.79
C LYS A 224 18.28 18.63 5.36
N SER A 225 18.16 17.61 4.52
CA SER A 225 18.57 17.66 3.11
C SER A 225 17.90 18.80 2.35
N TRP A 226 16.60 19.01 2.56
CA TRP A 226 15.85 20.11 1.96
C TRP A 226 16.28 21.49 2.50
N LEU A 227 16.50 21.58 3.81
CA LEU A 227 16.89 22.84 4.47
C LEU A 227 18.36 23.22 4.23
N ASP A 228 19.20 22.27 3.83
CA ASP A 228 20.59 22.56 3.41
C ASP A 228 20.65 23.17 1.99
N MET A 229 19.56 23.01 1.18
CA MET A 229 19.38 23.73 -0.07
C MET A 229 18.70 25.09 0.18
N ASP A 230 18.82 26.04 -0.75
CA ASP A 230 18.08 27.29 -0.70
C ASP A 230 16.62 27.05 -1.13
N LEU A 231 15.70 27.15 -0.15
CA LEU A 231 14.29 26.99 -0.42
C LEU A 231 13.79 28.07 -1.39
N GLN A 232 12.96 27.68 -2.33
CA GLN A 232 12.37 28.59 -3.32
C GLN A 232 10.89 28.84 -3.00
N PRO A 233 10.35 30.01 -3.42
CA PRO A 233 8.92 30.26 -3.34
C PRO A 233 8.13 29.17 -4.08
N ARG A 234 7.09 28.63 -3.45
CA ARG A 234 6.27 27.56 -4.03
C ARG A 234 4.89 28.05 -4.41
N ALA A 235 4.46 27.73 -5.64
CA ALA A 235 3.14 28.14 -6.13
C ALA A 235 2.03 27.42 -5.37
N MET A 236 1.04 28.20 -4.90
CA MET A 236 -0.13 27.73 -4.15
C MET A 236 -1.40 27.70 -4.99
N THR A 237 -1.27 28.02 -6.27
CA THR A 237 -2.37 28.01 -7.25
C THR A 237 -1.96 27.32 -8.53
N ARG A 238 -2.93 26.84 -9.30
CA ARG A 238 -2.74 26.16 -10.58
C ARG A 238 -3.79 26.61 -11.60
N ASP A 239 -3.40 26.61 -12.86
CA ASP A 239 -4.30 26.80 -14.01
C ASP A 239 -4.98 25.46 -14.34
N LEU A 240 -6.07 25.14 -13.65
CA LEU A 240 -6.82 23.90 -13.76
C LEU A 240 -8.32 24.16 -13.58
N ASP A 241 -9.15 23.26 -14.11
CA ASP A 241 -10.62 23.38 -14.04
C ASP A 241 -11.22 22.64 -12.81
N TRP A 242 -10.47 21.72 -12.21
CA TRP A 242 -10.93 20.89 -11.08
C TRP A 242 -10.16 21.20 -9.81
N GLY A 243 -10.83 21.78 -8.84
CA GLY A 243 -10.29 22.20 -7.56
C GLY A 243 -11.11 23.35 -6.96
N ILE A 244 -10.63 23.93 -5.87
CA ILE A 244 -11.27 25.07 -5.20
C ILE A 244 -10.85 26.34 -5.96
N PRO A 245 -11.80 27.14 -6.48
CA PRO A 245 -11.48 28.40 -7.14
C PRO A 245 -10.67 29.33 -6.24
N VAL A 246 -9.66 29.99 -6.79
CA VAL A 246 -8.85 30.98 -6.06
C VAL A 246 -9.71 32.19 -5.70
N PRO A 247 -9.84 32.56 -4.40
CA PRO A 247 -10.85 33.51 -3.95
C PRO A 247 -10.38 34.99 -4.00
N VAL A 248 -9.61 35.37 -5.04
CA VAL A 248 -9.10 36.72 -5.20
C VAL A 248 -9.34 37.25 -6.62
N GLU A 249 -9.39 38.54 -6.79
CA GLU A 249 -9.61 39.22 -8.08
C GLU A 249 -8.45 38.93 -9.05
N GLY A 250 -8.76 38.71 -10.33
CA GLY A 250 -7.78 38.42 -11.38
C GLY A 250 -7.25 36.95 -11.34
N ALA A 251 -7.98 36.05 -10.67
CA ALA A 251 -7.64 34.64 -10.56
C ALA A 251 -8.59 33.73 -11.36
N GLU A 252 -9.30 34.26 -12.35
CA GLU A 252 -10.24 33.54 -13.19
C GLU A 252 -9.52 32.35 -13.88
N GLY A 253 -10.15 31.17 -13.87
CA GLY A 253 -9.59 29.93 -14.45
C GLY A 253 -8.47 29.32 -13.63
N LYS A 254 -8.34 29.70 -12.36
CA LYS A 254 -7.35 29.13 -11.43
C LYS A 254 -7.99 28.51 -10.20
N VAL A 255 -7.35 27.46 -9.71
CA VAL A 255 -7.74 26.76 -8.47
C VAL A 255 -6.59 26.75 -7.47
N LEU A 256 -6.92 26.54 -6.22
CA LEU A 256 -5.93 26.24 -5.19
C LEU A 256 -5.18 24.97 -5.56
N TYR A 257 -3.87 24.98 -5.36
CA TYR A 257 -3.04 23.79 -5.62
C TYR A 257 -3.40 22.68 -4.63
N VAL A 258 -3.54 21.45 -5.11
CA VAL A 258 -3.93 20.31 -4.29
C VAL A 258 -3.08 20.16 -3.02
N TRP A 259 -1.80 20.45 -3.09
CA TRP A 259 -0.88 20.38 -1.94
C TRP A 259 -1.00 21.58 -0.98
N PHE A 260 -1.73 22.61 -1.36
CA PHE A 260 -2.16 23.68 -0.47
C PHE A 260 -3.48 23.31 0.21
N ASP A 261 -4.44 22.81 -0.54
CA ASP A 261 -5.78 22.56 -0.01
C ASP A 261 -5.88 21.23 0.76
N ALA A 262 -5.25 20.15 0.31
CA ALA A 262 -5.33 18.83 0.93
C ALA A 262 -4.98 18.83 2.43
N PRO A 263 -3.87 19.42 2.92
CA PRO A 263 -3.58 19.43 4.36
C PRO A 263 -4.56 20.29 5.18
N ILE A 264 -5.19 21.29 4.57
CA ILE A 264 -6.30 22.03 5.21
C ILE A 264 -7.50 21.09 5.42
N GLY A 265 -7.60 20.02 4.65
CA GLY A 265 -8.59 18.95 4.83
C GLY A 265 -8.61 18.35 6.23
N TYR A 266 -7.47 18.25 6.91
CA TYR A 266 -7.43 17.80 8.30
C TYR A 266 -8.19 18.75 9.22
N ILE A 267 -8.03 20.06 9.03
CA ILE A 267 -8.70 21.09 9.82
C ILE A 267 -10.20 21.09 9.52
N SER A 268 -10.59 21.07 8.24
CA SER A 268 -12.00 21.08 7.84
C SER A 268 -12.76 19.83 8.29
N ASN A 269 -12.12 18.65 8.21
CA ASN A 269 -12.70 17.41 8.65
C ASN A 269 -12.90 17.40 10.18
N THR A 270 -11.93 17.97 10.94
CA THR A 270 -12.10 18.17 12.38
C THR A 270 -13.25 19.13 12.68
N LYS A 271 -13.38 20.19 11.87
CA LYS A 271 -14.50 21.13 12.02
C LYS A 271 -15.84 20.43 11.77
N GLU A 272 -15.96 19.63 10.72
CA GLU A 272 -17.18 18.86 10.45
C GLU A 272 -17.52 17.90 11.58
N LEU A 273 -16.51 17.21 12.16
CA LEU A 273 -16.70 16.35 13.33
C LEU A 273 -17.30 17.13 14.51
N CYS A 274 -16.68 18.25 14.85
CA CYS A 274 -17.10 19.06 15.99
C CYS A 274 -18.48 19.73 15.77
N ASP A 275 -18.76 20.16 14.53
CA ASP A 275 -20.07 20.74 14.20
C ASP A 275 -21.19 19.69 14.27
N ASN A 276 -20.89 18.42 13.94
CA ASN A 276 -21.86 17.32 13.96
C ASN A 276 -22.05 16.71 15.37
N GLU A 277 -21.00 16.66 16.20
CA GLU A 277 -21.02 16.08 17.53
C GLU A 277 -20.42 17.05 18.58
N PRO A 278 -20.99 18.26 18.74
CA PRO A 278 -20.41 19.32 19.60
C PRO A 278 -20.35 18.94 21.07
N GLU A 279 -21.30 18.16 21.56
CA GLU A 279 -21.34 17.66 22.96
C GLU A 279 -20.14 16.77 23.31
N LYS A 280 -19.65 16.01 22.32
CA LYS A 280 -18.56 15.06 22.53
C LYS A 280 -17.19 15.68 22.26
N PHE A 281 -17.06 16.43 21.19
CA PHE A 281 -15.77 16.93 20.74
C PHE A 281 -15.54 18.42 21.02
N GLY A 282 -16.58 19.18 21.38
CA GLY A 282 -16.51 20.62 21.63
C GLY A 282 -16.16 21.41 20.36
N SER A 283 -15.48 22.54 20.56
CA SER A 283 -15.04 23.39 19.43
C SER A 283 -13.83 22.79 18.70
N TRP A 284 -13.81 22.92 17.36
CA TRP A 284 -12.68 22.44 16.55
C TRP A 284 -11.38 23.23 16.80
N GLU A 285 -11.49 24.49 17.26
CA GLU A 285 -10.35 25.34 17.60
C GLU A 285 -9.50 24.73 18.72
N LYS A 286 -10.11 24.05 19.69
CA LYS A 286 -9.35 23.38 20.77
C LYS A 286 -8.39 22.30 20.24
N TRP A 287 -8.71 21.70 19.09
CA TRP A 287 -7.91 20.65 18.46
C TRP A 287 -6.79 21.18 17.57
N TRP A 288 -6.92 22.42 17.10
CA TRP A 288 -6.00 22.99 16.12
C TRP A 288 -5.32 24.30 16.55
N LYS A 289 -5.81 24.96 17.62
CA LYS A 289 -5.30 26.26 18.07
C LYS A 289 -4.89 26.29 19.53
N ASP A 290 -5.35 25.35 20.36
CA ASP A 290 -4.98 25.28 21.78
C ASP A 290 -3.56 24.67 21.92
N PRO A 291 -2.59 25.37 22.53
CA PRO A 291 -1.24 24.87 22.74
C PRO A 291 -1.14 23.64 23.64
N ASP A 292 -2.19 23.29 24.39
CA ASP A 292 -2.27 22.05 25.18
C ASP A 292 -2.67 20.84 24.34
N THR A 293 -2.85 20.99 23.02
CA THR A 293 -3.13 19.93 22.09
C THR A 293 -1.84 19.47 21.39
N ARG A 294 -1.59 18.16 21.44
CA ARG A 294 -0.55 17.50 20.67
C ARG A 294 -1.05 17.23 19.27
N LEU A 295 -0.31 17.62 18.22
CA LEU A 295 -0.63 17.32 16.83
C LEU A 295 0.35 16.27 16.29
N VAL A 296 -0.17 15.13 15.79
CA VAL A 296 0.62 14.05 15.24
C VAL A 296 0.09 13.68 13.85
N HIS A 297 0.98 13.70 12.85
CA HIS A 297 0.66 13.34 11.47
C HIS A 297 1.27 11.99 11.10
N PHE A 298 0.45 10.97 10.80
CA PHE A 298 0.91 9.70 10.23
C PHE A 298 0.91 9.79 8.70
N ILE A 299 2.07 9.55 8.10
CA ILE A 299 2.28 9.72 6.66
C ILE A 299 3.21 8.66 6.07
N GLY A 300 3.25 8.54 4.74
CA GLY A 300 4.34 7.86 4.03
C GLY A 300 5.51 8.82 3.78
N LYS A 301 6.70 8.30 3.51
CA LYS A 301 7.94 9.09 3.30
C LYS A 301 7.84 10.12 2.17
N ASP A 302 7.03 9.86 1.17
CA ASP A 302 6.74 10.74 0.05
C ASP A 302 6.03 12.04 0.46
N ASN A 303 5.42 12.06 1.64
CA ASN A 303 4.71 13.22 2.18
C ASN A 303 5.51 14.02 3.24
N ILE A 304 6.77 13.65 3.52
CA ILE A 304 7.56 14.30 4.58
C ILE A 304 7.71 15.81 4.33
N VAL A 305 8.09 16.21 3.12
CA VAL A 305 8.29 17.63 2.79
C VAL A 305 7.03 18.45 3.00
N PHE A 306 5.87 17.89 2.64
CA PHE A 306 4.59 18.57 2.78
C PHE A 306 4.19 18.76 4.25
N HIS A 307 4.34 17.73 5.08
CA HIS A 307 3.91 17.75 6.47
C HIS A 307 4.94 18.35 7.43
N CYS A 308 6.22 18.41 7.04
CA CYS A 308 7.27 18.94 7.89
C CYS A 308 7.78 20.33 7.47
N ILE A 309 7.60 20.72 6.20
CA ILE A 309 8.10 22.00 5.68
C ILE A 309 6.94 22.88 5.19
N ILE A 310 6.16 22.42 4.20
CA ILE A 310 5.17 23.26 3.52
C ILE A 310 3.99 23.56 4.42
N PHE A 311 3.31 22.54 4.93
CA PHE A 311 2.13 22.74 5.79
C PHE A 311 2.45 23.49 7.09
N PRO A 312 3.54 23.17 7.84
CA PRO A 312 3.93 23.98 8.98
C PRO A 312 4.24 25.43 8.63
N THR A 313 4.80 25.70 7.44
CA THR A 313 5.00 27.09 6.97
C THR A 313 3.66 27.79 6.71
N MET A 314 2.68 27.10 6.13
CA MET A 314 1.32 27.61 5.96
C MET A 314 0.67 27.96 7.30
N LEU A 315 0.75 27.05 8.27
CA LEU A 315 0.23 27.24 9.64
C LEU A 315 0.92 28.41 10.35
N LYS A 316 2.25 28.51 10.20
CA LYS A 316 3.06 29.59 10.76
C LYS A 316 2.74 30.94 10.12
N ALA A 317 2.55 30.98 8.79
CA ALA A 317 2.17 32.17 8.06
C ALA A 317 0.78 32.68 8.47
N HIS A 318 -0.16 31.75 8.69
CA HIS A 318 -1.51 32.04 9.17
C HIS A 318 -1.52 32.50 10.65
N SER A 319 -0.56 32.09 11.45
CA SER A 319 -0.26 32.48 12.84
C SER A 319 -1.22 31.98 13.94
N ASP A 320 -2.35 31.38 13.61
CA ASP A 320 -3.38 30.97 14.60
C ASP A 320 -3.34 29.50 15.01
N TYR A 321 -2.56 28.67 14.31
CA TYR A 321 -2.57 27.21 14.46
C TYR A 321 -1.36 26.69 15.25
N ILE A 322 -1.57 25.54 15.92
CA ILE A 322 -0.46 24.75 16.50
C ILE A 322 0.34 24.07 15.39
N LEU A 323 1.58 23.73 15.71
CA LEU A 323 2.46 23.01 14.79
C LEU A 323 2.55 21.52 15.15
N PRO A 324 2.92 20.63 14.23
CA PRO A 324 3.11 19.23 14.53
C PRO A 324 4.16 18.99 15.62
N ASP A 325 3.79 18.20 16.63
CA ASP A 325 4.71 17.71 17.66
C ASP A 325 5.54 16.55 17.13
N ASN A 326 4.92 15.66 16.34
CA ASN A 326 5.62 14.56 15.70
C ASN A 326 4.98 14.19 14.36
N VAL A 327 5.84 13.68 13.47
CA VAL A 327 5.42 13.22 12.11
C VAL A 327 6.03 11.84 11.87
N PRO A 328 5.43 10.77 12.41
CA PRO A 328 5.92 9.41 12.18
C PRO A 328 5.65 9.00 10.73
N ALA A 329 6.70 9.05 9.90
CA ALA A 329 6.66 8.61 8.51
C ALA A 329 7.27 7.23 8.35
N ASN A 330 6.57 6.34 7.65
CA ASN A 330 7.07 5.03 7.25
C ASN A 330 7.67 5.05 5.84
N GLU A 331 8.61 4.15 5.60
CA GLU A 331 9.17 3.82 4.29
C GLU A 331 8.17 3.02 3.44
N PHE A 332 8.57 2.51 2.27
CA PHE A 332 7.67 1.75 1.40
C PHE A 332 7.59 0.26 1.77
N LEU A 333 6.41 -0.30 1.58
CA LEU A 333 6.20 -1.74 1.59
C LEU A 333 6.19 -2.25 0.14
N ASN A 334 7.03 -3.26 -0.14
CA ASN A 334 7.02 -3.99 -1.40
C ASN A 334 6.06 -5.18 -1.33
N LEU A 335 5.72 -5.76 -2.47
CA LEU A 335 4.89 -6.96 -2.62
C LEU A 335 5.65 -7.99 -3.45
N GLU A 336 5.93 -9.17 -2.86
CA GLU A 336 6.69 -10.26 -3.53
C GLU A 336 7.99 -9.72 -4.18
N ASP A 337 8.77 -8.95 -3.40
CA ASP A 337 10.03 -8.30 -3.77
C ASP A 337 9.93 -7.19 -4.83
N ASP A 338 8.75 -6.92 -5.37
CA ASP A 338 8.52 -5.85 -6.35
C ASP A 338 7.83 -4.64 -5.70
N LYS A 339 8.11 -3.43 -6.21
CA LYS A 339 7.45 -2.20 -5.75
C LYS A 339 5.97 -2.23 -6.09
N ILE A 340 5.11 -2.00 -5.09
CA ILE A 340 3.65 -1.85 -5.29
C ILE A 340 3.39 -0.72 -6.30
N SER A 341 2.48 -0.96 -7.25
CA SER A 341 2.16 -0.02 -8.32
C SER A 341 0.68 -0.06 -8.67
N THR A 342 -0.01 1.05 -8.39
CA THR A 342 -1.44 1.21 -8.73
C THR A 342 -1.68 1.22 -10.24
N SER A 343 -0.80 1.87 -11.01
CA SER A 343 -0.93 1.97 -12.48
C SER A 343 -0.76 0.61 -13.19
N ARG A 344 0.04 -0.29 -12.61
CA ARG A 344 0.26 -1.65 -13.10
C ARG A 344 -0.63 -2.69 -12.43
N ASN A 345 -1.55 -2.27 -11.57
CA ASN A 345 -2.38 -3.17 -10.76
C ASN A 345 -1.57 -4.21 -9.95
N TRP A 346 -0.30 -3.89 -9.62
CA TRP A 346 0.59 -4.73 -8.80
C TRP A 346 0.39 -4.35 -7.34
N ALA A 347 -0.66 -4.86 -6.72
CA ALA A 347 -1.05 -4.52 -5.36
C ALA A 347 -1.97 -5.60 -4.77
N VAL A 348 -2.04 -5.66 -3.44
CA VAL A 348 -3.13 -6.30 -2.71
C VAL A 348 -4.09 -5.21 -2.28
N TRP A 349 -5.25 -5.16 -2.92
CA TRP A 349 -6.28 -4.15 -2.67
C TRP A 349 -7.11 -4.52 -1.44
N LEU A 350 -7.35 -3.56 -0.54
CA LEU A 350 -8.05 -3.82 0.71
C LEU A 350 -9.48 -4.33 0.49
N HIS A 351 -10.24 -3.72 -0.41
CA HIS A 351 -11.61 -4.15 -0.70
C HIS A 351 -11.69 -5.56 -1.29
N GLU A 352 -10.71 -5.98 -2.09
CA GLU A 352 -10.61 -7.34 -2.61
C GLU A 352 -10.21 -8.32 -1.50
N TYR A 353 -9.19 -7.96 -0.70
CA TYR A 353 -8.76 -8.75 0.44
C TYR A 353 -9.90 -9.07 1.41
N LEU A 354 -10.73 -8.08 1.74
CA LEU A 354 -11.86 -8.26 2.66
C LEU A 354 -12.94 -9.21 2.11
N GLN A 355 -13.09 -9.28 0.80
CA GLN A 355 -14.00 -10.21 0.12
C GLN A 355 -13.43 -11.62 0.00
N GLU A 356 -12.14 -11.74 -0.32
CA GLU A 356 -11.45 -13.01 -0.57
C GLU A 356 -11.04 -13.73 0.72
N LEU A 357 -10.79 -12.98 1.80
CA LEU A 357 -10.32 -13.47 3.10
C LEU A 357 -11.20 -12.93 4.25
N PRO A 358 -12.50 -13.23 4.26
CA PRO A 358 -13.42 -12.73 5.29
C PRO A 358 -13.00 -13.20 6.69
N GLY A 359 -13.09 -12.31 7.67
CA GLY A 359 -12.72 -12.61 9.06
C GLY A 359 -11.21 -12.65 9.33
N LYS A 360 -10.37 -12.28 8.34
CA LYS A 360 -8.90 -12.26 8.47
C LYS A 360 -8.33 -10.84 8.59
N GLN A 361 -9.14 -9.86 9.00
CA GLN A 361 -8.70 -8.47 9.19
C GLN A 361 -7.51 -8.38 10.14
N ASP A 362 -7.59 -9.00 11.31
CA ASP A 362 -6.53 -8.98 12.32
C ASP A 362 -5.28 -9.73 11.88
N VAL A 363 -5.41 -10.76 11.04
CA VAL A 363 -4.25 -11.44 10.46
C VAL A 363 -3.45 -10.47 9.59
N LEU A 364 -4.14 -9.70 8.72
CA LEU A 364 -3.47 -8.70 7.91
C LEU A 364 -2.87 -7.59 8.76
N ARG A 365 -3.61 -7.07 9.77
CA ARG A 365 -3.10 -6.07 10.72
C ARG A 365 -1.83 -6.55 11.41
N TYR A 366 -1.82 -7.81 11.87
CA TYR A 366 -0.66 -8.43 12.52
C TYR A 366 0.57 -8.47 11.60
N VAL A 367 0.39 -8.97 10.39
CA VAL A 367 1.48 -9.13 9.41
C VAL A 367 2.01 -7.77 8.95
N LEU A 368 1.11 -6.81 8.67
CA LEU A 368 1.52 -5.46 8.27
C LEU A 368 2.27 -4.72 9.39
N THR A 369 1.87 -4.94 10.66
CA THR A 369 2.60 -4.37 11.80
C THR A 369 3.95 -5.04 12.00
N ALA A 370 4.02 -6.38 11.90
CA ALA A 370 5.29 -7.12 12.01
C ALA A 370 6.29 -6.75 10.90
N ASN A 371 5.77 -6.40 9.71
CA ASN A 371 6.55 -5.98 8.55
C ASN A 371 6.48 -4.46 8.31
N ALA A 372 6.05 -3.67 9.31
CA ALA A 372 5.96 -2.22 9.15
C ALA A 372 7.30 -1.63 8.71
N PRO A 373 7.33 -0.81 7.65
CA PRO A 373 8.57 -0.25 7.11
C PRO A 373 9.01 0.99 7.90
N GLU A 374 9.24 0.84 9.22
CA GLU A 374 9.49 1.97 10.13
C GLU A 374 10.81 2.69 9.90
N THR A 375 11.84 1.96 9.45
CA THR A 375 13.22 2.51 9.31
C THR A 375 13.83 2.29 7.93
N LYS A 376 13.30 1.37 7.16
CA LYS A 376 13.71 1.03 5.79
C LYS A 376 12.55 0.37 5.06
N ASP A 377 12.61 0.35 3.73
CA ASP A 377 11.66 -0.40 2.92
C ASP A 377 11.59 -1.86 3.38
N ASN A 378 10.41 -2.42 3.40
CA ASN A 378 10.17 -3.80 3.79
C ASN A 378 9.32 -4.51 2.73
N ASN A 379 9.07 -5.80 2.91
CA ASN A 379 8.40 -6.64 1.94
C ASN A 379 7.22 -7.39 2.57
N PHE A 380 6.14 -7.51 1.84
CA PHE A 380 5.03 -8.41 2.12
C PHE A 380 5.08 -9.56 1.15
N THR A 381 5.03 -10.79 1.67
CA THR A 381 4.82 -11.99 0.86
C THR A 381 3.64 -12.78 1.39
N TRP A 382 2.89 -13.43 0.51
CA TRP A 382 1.79 -14.31 0.90
C TRP A 382 2.27 -15.51 1.72
N LYS A 383 3.50 -15.95 1.49
CA LYS A 383 4.12 -17.02 2.30
C LYS A 383 4.38 -16.55 3.73
N ASP A 384 4.95 -15.36 3.96
CA ASP A 384 5.15 -14.79 5.30
C ASP A 384 3.80 -14.53 5.98
N PHE A 385 2.79 -14.10 5.25
CA PHE A 385 1.43 -13.92 5.75
C PHE A 385 0.86 -15.23 6.33
N GLN A 386 0.95 -16.34 5.60
CA GLN A 386 0.54 -17.66 6.07
C GLN A 386 1.37 -18.13 7.27
N GLU A 387 2.70 -18.00 7.17
CA GLU A 387 3.61 -18.45 8.21
C GLU A 387 3.36 -17.73 9.53
N ARG A 388 3.21 -16.42 9.52
CA ARG A 388 2.90 -15.64 10.74
C ARG A 388 1.53 -15.98 11.31
N ASN A 389 0.51 -16.15 10.47
CA ASN A 389 -0.77 -16.61 10.96
C ASN A 389 -0.65 -18.00 11.63
N ASN A 390 -0.07 -18.97 10.93
CA ASN A 390 -0.08 -20.35 11.39
C ASN A 390 0.88 -20.60 12.56
N SER A 391 2.06 -19.95 12.56
CA SER A 391 3.12 -20.17 13.55
C SER A 391 3.03 -19.22 14.75
N GLU A 392 2.50 -18.00 14.59
CA GLU A 392 2.45 -17.03 15.67
C GLU A 392 1.01 -16.86 16.22
N LEU A 393 0.03 -16.50 15.36
CA LEU A 393 -1.34 -16.27 15.82
C LEU A 393 -2.03 -17.59 16.22
N VAL A 394 -1.93 -18.64 15.43
CA VAL A 394 -2.56 -19.94 15.73
C VAL A 394 -1.74 -20.72 16.75
N ALA A 395 -0.45 -20.96 16.47
CA ALA A 395 0.35 -21.91 17.27
C ALA A 395 0.86 -21.31 18.60
N ILE A 396 0.95 -19.99 18.74
CA ILE A 396 1.38 -19.34 19.98
C ILE A 396 0.18 -18.71 20.69
N TYR A 397 -0.42 -17.66 20.11
CA TYR A 397 -1.48 -16.91 20.78
C TYR A 397 -2.76 -17.75 20.94
N GLY A 398 -3.32 -18.21 19.84
CA GLY A 398 -4.56 -18.99 19.84
C GLY A 398 -4.44 -20.31 20.62
N ASN A 399 -3.30 -21.02 20.49
CA ASN A 399 -3.05 -22.25 21.22
C ASN A 399 -3.02 -22.03 22.73
N PHE A 400 -2.33 -20.99 23.22
CA PHE A 400 -2.30 -20.67 24.64
C PHE A 400 -3.71 -20.39 25.17
N VAL A 401 -4.44 -19.48 24.52
CA VAL A 401 -5.82 -19.13 24.90
C VAL A 401 -6.71 -20.36 24.91
N ASN A 402 -6.69 -21.16 23.85
CA ASN A 402 -7.52 -22.35 23.75
C ASN A 402 -7.20 -23.37 24.85
N ARG A 403 -5.92 -23.62 25.15
CA ARG A 403 -5.51 -24.53 26.22
C ARG A 403 -6.01 -24.08 27.60
N ALA A 404 -5.84 -22.79 27.91
CA ALA A 404 -6.29 -22.23 29.19
C ALA A 404 -7.82 -22.35 29.34
N LEU A 405 -8.60 -21.95 28.32
CA LEU A 405 -10.06 -22.01 28.35
C LEU A 405 -10.58 -23.46 28.37
N GLN A 406 -10.05 -24.36 27.53
CA GLN A 406 -10.49 -25.74 27.44
C GLN A 406 -10.19 -26.54 28.73
N LEU A 407 -9.04 -26.34 29.37
CA LEU A 407 -8.71 -26.98 30.63
C LEU A 407 -9.61 -26.45 31.76
N THR A 408 -9.90 -25.14 31.79
CA THR A 408 -10.83 -24.58 32.75
C THR A 408 -12.26 -25.10 32.54
N LYS A 409 -12.71 -25.23 31.29
CA LYS A 409 -14.00 -25.84 30.96
C LYS A 409 -14.06 -27.30 31.44
N LYS A 410 -13.01 -28.04 31.13
CA LYS A 410 -12.93 -29.48 31.47
C LYS A 410 -12.92 -29.74 32.96
N TYR A 411 -12.18 -28.98 33.76
CA TYR A 411 -11.97 -29.29 35.17
C TYR A 411 -12.87 -28.49 36.12
N TRP A 412 -13.29 -27.27 35.74
CA TRP A 412 -14.15 -26.40 36.55
C TRP A 412 -15.39 -25.90 35.81
N ALA A 413 -15.86 -26.61 34.79
CA ALA A 413 -17.07 -26.24 34.03
C ALA A 413 -17.06 -24.79 33.51
N GLY A 414 -15.87 -24.25 33.25
CA GLY A 414 -15.70 -22.88 32.77
C GLY A 414 -15.71 -21.79 33.88
N VAL A 415 -15.68 -22.18 35.14
CA VAL A 415 -15.58 -21.24 36.29
C VAL A 415 -14.11 -21.03 36.62
N VAL A 416 -13.70 -19.77 36.77
CA VAL A 416 -12.34 -19.40 37.18
C VAL A 416 -12.03 -19.96 38.56
N PRO A 417 -11.00 -20.82 38.71
CA PRO A 417 -10.66 -21.42 40.01
C PRO A 417 -10.02 -20.39 40.95
N ALA A 418 -9.88 -20.77 42.23
CA ALA A 418 -9.20 -19.96 43.22
C ALA A 418 -7.69 -20.01 43.06
N CYS A 419 -7.00 -18.93 43.38
CA CYS A 419 -5.55 -18.90 43.45
C CYS A 419 -5.10 -19.44 44.80
N GLY A 420 -4.34 -20.53 44.83
CA GLY A 420 -3.71 -21.07 46.01
C GLY A 420 -2.32 -20.50 46.27
N GLU A 421 -1.50 -21.27 47.02
CA GLU A 421 -0.11 -20.86 47.28
C GLU A 421 0.75 -20.86 45.99
N LEU A 422 1.48 -19.76 45.81
CA LEU A 422 2.35 -19.57 44.65
C LEU A 422 3.67 -20.33 44.81
N GLN A 423 4.06 -21.07 43.77
CA GLN A 423 5.39 -21.67 43.64
C GLN A 423 6.34 -20.73 42.90
N ASP A 424 7.63 -21.08 42.81
CA ASP A 424 8.66 -20.24 42.16
C ASP A 424 8.39 -20.08 40.67
N VAL A 425 7.89 -21.11 39.98
CA VAL A 425 7.48 -21.05 38.57
C VAL A 425 6.34 -20.03 38.34
N ASP A 426 5.41 -19.94 39.29
CA ASP A 426 4.31 -18.95 39.23
C ASP A 426 4.81 -17.52 39.40
N ARG A 427 5.67 -17.32 40.39
CA ARG A 427 6.29 -16.01 40.64
C ARG A 427 7.14 -15.57 39.45
N ALA A 428 7.88 -16.48 38.83
CA ALA A 428 8.66 -16.21 37.64
C ALA A 428 7.77 -15.72 36.46
N ALA A 429 6.70 -16.47 36.16
CA ALA A 429 5.75 -16.11 35.10
C ALA A 429 5.08 -14.73 35.37
N LEU A 430 4.64 -14.50 36.63
CA LEU A 430 4.03 -13.23 37.04
C LEU A 430 5.00 -12.05 36.97
N ASN A 431 6.30 -12.25 37.22
CA ASN A 431 7.31 -11.21 37.13
C ASN A 431 7.62 -10.88 35.67
N GLU A 432 7.83 -11.89 34.81
CA GLU A 432 8.03 -11.68 33.36
C GLU A 432 6.85 -10.92 32.74
N PHE A 433 5.66 -11.16 33.20
CA PHE A 433 4.42 -10.52 32.75
C PHE A 433 4.35 -9.02 33.09
N LYS A 434 4.80 -8.60 34.28
CA LYS A 434 4.80 -7.17 34.68
C LYS A 434 5.67 -6.31 33.78
N ASP A 435 6.81 -6.83 33.37
CA ASP A 435 7.77 -6.08 32.53
C ASP A 435 7.26 -5.86 31.09
N VAL A 436 6.31 -6.68 30.61
CA VAL A 436 5.77 -6.56 29.25
C VAL A 436 4.99 -5.25 29.10
N LYS A 437 4.20 -4.84 30.10
CA LYS A 437 3.45 -3.58 30.04
C LYS A 437 4.35 -2.38 29.79
N GLU A 438 5.39 -2.22 30.62
CA GLU A 438 6.31 -1.08 30.53
C GLU A 438 7.01 -1.04 29.16
N LYS A 439 7.42 -2.21 28.65
CA LYS A 439 8.05 -2.31 27.34
C LYS A 439 7.12 -1.97 26.20
N VAL A 440 5.89 -2.50 26.19
CA VAL A 440 4.90 -2.20 25.15
C VAL A 440 4.57 -0.72 25.15
N GLU A 441 4.35 -0.12 26.32
CA GLU A 441 4.05 1.29 26.47
C GLU A 441 5.18 2.18 25.98
N ALA A 442 6.43 1.89 26.41
CA ALA A 442 7.61 2.63 25.97
C ALA A 442 7.83 2.61 24.46
N TYR A 443 7.50 1.49 23.78
CA TYR A 443 7.58 1.41 22.32
C TYR A 443 6.44 2.15 21.62
N LEU A 444 5.20 2.08 22.13
CA LEU A 444 4.06 2.79 21.55
C LEU A 444 4.23 4.31 21.64
N ASP A 445 4.74 4.82 22.77
CA ASP A 445 4.96 6.24 22.99
C ASP A 445 5.99 6.87 22.02
N VAL A 446 6.90 6.04 21.45
CA VAL A 446 7.91 6.45 20.46
C VAL A 446 7.64 5.88 19.07
N PHE A 447 6.41 5.45 18.78
CA PHE A 447 5.94 4.97 17.47
C PHE A 447 6.71 3.76 16.90
N LYS A 448 7.20 2.85 17.77
CA LYS A 448 7.86 1.59 17.41
C LYS A 448 6.88 0.42 17.48
N PHE A 449 5.96 0.37 16.56
CA PHE A 449 4.82 -0.57 16.57
C PHE A 449 5.24 -2.03 16.40
N ARG A 450 6.27 -2.30 15.60
CA ARG A 450 6.83 -3.66 15.42
C ARG A 450 7.32 -4.23 16.75
N GLU A 451 8.12 -3.46 17.49
CA GLU A 451 8.67 -3.91 18.76
C GLU A 451 7.56 -3.99 19.82
N ALA A 452 6.61 -3.06 19.84
CA ALA A 452 5.45 -3.10 20.73
C ALA A 452 4.60 -4.37 20.53
N GLN A 453 4.28 -4.71 19.27
CA GLN A 453 3.54 -5.94 18.95
C GLN A 453 4.30 -7.21 19.33
N LYS A 454 5.61 -7.22 19.11
CA LYS A 454 6.49 -8.33 19.51
C LYS A 454 6.49 -8.56 21.02
N GLU A 455 6.54 -7.48 21.80
CA GLU A 455 6.47 -7.56 23.26
C GLU A 455 5.07 -7.98 23.74
N ALA A 456 3.99 -7.51 23.09
CA ALA A 456 2.64 -8.02 23.38
C ALA A 456 2.53 -9.53 23.12
N MET A 457 3.15 -10.06 22.05
CA MET A 457 3.17 -11.49 21.76
C MET A 457 3.97 -12.28 22.81
N ASN A 458 4.89 -11.66 23.53
CA ASN A 458 5.62 -12.32 24.62
C ASN A 458 4.69 -12.78 25.75
N LEU A 459 3.57 -12.10 26.00
CA LEU A 459 2.55 -12.58 26.95
C LEU A 459 2.06 -14.00 26.60
N ALA A 460 1.78 -14.24 25.32
CA ALA A 460 1.33 -15.55 24.85
C ALA A 460 2.47 -16.60 24.93
N ARG A 461 3.71 -16.19 24.70
CA ARG A 461 4.89 -17.08 24.85
C ARG A 461 5.12 -17.45 26.30
N ILE A 462 5.03 -16.47 27.22
CA ILE A 462 5.09 -16.69 28.67
C ILE A 462 3.99 -17.70 29.08
N GLY A 463 2.76 -17.48 28.63
CA GLY A 463 1.63 -18.37 28.92
C GLY A 463 1.82 -19.79 28.41
N ASN A 464 2.28 -19.97 27.15
CA ASN A 464 2.56 -21.30 26.61
C ASN A 464 3.70 -22.01 27.35
N LYS A 465 4.78 -21.30 27.69
CA LYS A 465 5.89 -21.82 28.48
C LYS A 465 5.37 -22.28 29.85
N TYR A 466 4.68 -21.39 30.56
CA TYR A 466 4.15 -21.64 31.89
C TYR A 466 3.23 -22.86 31.95
N ILE A 467 2.20 -22.94 31.08
CA ILE A 467 1.24 -24.04 31.08
C ILE A 467 1.91 -25.35 30.64
N THR A 468 2.98 -25.29 29.86
CA THR A 468 3.75 -26.46 29.41
C THR A 468 4.66 -26.97 30.53
N GLU A 469 5.36 -26.11 31.26
CA GLU A 469 6.21 -26.45 32.39
C GLU A 469 5.42 -27.01 33.59
N CYS A 470 4.21 -26.44 33.83
CA CYS A 470 3.35 -26.89 34.92
C CYS A 470 2.55 -28.15 34.61
N GLU A 471 2.40 -28.57 33.39
CA GLU A 471 1.69 -29.77 32.92
C GLU A 471 0.36 -30.07 33.66
N PRO A 472 -0.62 -29.14 33.73
CA PRO A 472 -1.83 -29.28 34.53
C PRO A 472 -2.63 -30.54 34.23
N TRP A 473 -2.57 -31.07 33.00
CA TRP A 473 -3.20 -32.35 32.60
C TRP A 473 -2.60 -33.59 33.27
N LYS A 474 -1.33 -33.54 33.72
CA LYS A 474 -0.69 -34.60 34.51
C LYS A 474 -0.96 -34.37 35.99
N VAL A 475 -0.75 -33.16 36.47
CA VAL A 475 -0.89 -32.74 37.87
C VAL A 475 -2.32 -32.93 38.39
N TRP A 476 -3.33 -32.77 37.54
CA TRP A 476 -4.75 -32.94 37.91
C TRP A 476 -5.05 -34.28 38.63
N LYS A 477 -4.35 -35.35 38.28
CA LYS A 477 -4.59 -36.67 38.86
C LYS A 477 -4.06 -36.82 40.29
N THR A 478 -3.06 -36.00 40.66
CA THR A 478 -2.34 -36.12 41.93
C THR A 478 -2.58 -34.94 42.86
N ASP A 479 -2.71 -33.74 42.31
CA ASP A 479 -2.89 -32.49 43.03
C ASP A 479 -3.83 -31.51 42.27
N PRO A 480 -5.16 -31.72 42.38
CA PRO A 480 -6.13 -30.79 41.74
C PRO A 480 -6.02 -29.35 42.26
N LYS A 481 -5.65 -29.13 43.54
CA LYS A 481 -5.48 -27.78 44.08
C LYS A 481 -4.34 -27.00 43.42
N ARG A 482 -3.28 -27.70 43.05
CA ARG A 482 -2.20 -27.09 42.32
C ARG A 482 -2.67 -26.60 40.92
N VAL A 483 -3.54 -27.39 40.28
CA VAL A 483 -4.09 -27.04 38.97
C VAL A 483 -5.02 -25.81 39.04
N GLU A 484 -5.70 -25.59 40.19
CA GLU A 484 -6.46 -24.36 40.42
C GLU A 484 -5.57 -23.12 40.22
N THR A 485 -4.40 -23.07 40.87
CA THR A 485 -3.45 -21.98 40.80
C THR A 485 -2.89 -21.81 39.39
N ILE A 486 -2.53 -22.95 38.74
CA ILE A 486 -1.98 -22.93 37.38
C ILE A 486 -2.99 -22.29 36.39
N LEU A 487 -4.25 -22.73 36.45
CA LEU A 487 -5.29 -22.20 35.55
C LEU A 487 -5.70 -20.78 35.90
N TYR A 488 -5.76 -20.44 37.20
CA TYR A 488 -5.99 -19.05 37.62
C TYR A 488 -4.97 -18.10 36.96
N ILE A 489 -3.66 -18.40 37.10
CA ILE A 489 -2.59 -17.57 36.50
C ILE A 489 -2.68 -17.55 34.99
N SER A 490 -2.92 -18.71 34.37
CA SER A 490 -3.09 -18.78 32.90
C SER A 490 -4.24 -17.90 32.41
N LEU A 491 -5.35 -17.86 33.14
CA LEU A 491 -6.50 -17.01 32.80
C LEU A 491 -6.23 -15.51 33.03
N GLN A 492 -5.40 -15.12 34.03
CA GLN A 492 -4.95 -13.73 34.16
C GLN A 492 -4.11 -13.32 32.93
N LEU A 493 -3.22 -14.19 32.44
CA LEU A 493 -2.44 -13.94 31.22
C LEU A 493 -3.35 -13.81 30.00
N VAL A 494 -4.38 -14.66 29.88
CA VAL A 494 -5.39 -14.56 28.79
C VAL A 494 -6.13 -13.23 28.83
N ALA A 495 -6.56 -12.77 30.01
CA ALA A 495 -7.23 -11.47 30.16
C ALA A 495 -6.29 -10.30 29.76
N ASN A 496 -5.02 -10.39 30.12
CA ASN A 496 -4.03 -9.38 29.77
C ASN A 496 -3.68 -9.36 28.27
N LEU A 497 -3.75 -10.51 27.58
CA LEU A 497 -3.64 -10.57 26.13
C LEU A 497 -4.75 -9.78 25.42
N ALA A 498 -5.98 -9.82 25.97
CA ALA A 498 -7.09 -9.04 25.42
C ALA A 498 -6.84 -7.53 25.51
N ILE A 499 -6.15 -7.06 26.55
CA ILE A 499 -5.77 -5.65 26.70
C ILE A 499 -4.60 -5.29 25.80
N ALA A 500 -3.52 -6.09 25.86
CA ALA A 500 -2.28 -5.79 25.15
C ALA A 500 -2.44 -5.78 23.62
N PHE A 501 -3.32 -6.64 23.09
CA PHE A 501 -3.58 -6.75 21.66
C PHE A 501 -4.73 -5.89 21.14
N GLU A 502 -5.52 -5.25 22.00
CA GLU A 502 -6.62 -4.37 21.55
C GLU A 502 -6.19 -3.30 20.55
N PRO A 503 -5.04 -2.62 20.70
CA PRO A 503 -4.59 -1.66 19.71
C PRO A 503 -4.25 -2.31 18.35
N PHE A 504 -3.70 -3.51 18.37
CA PHE A 504 -3.17 -4.21 17.19
C PHE A 504 -4.23 -5.06 16.49
N LEU A 505 -5.00 -5.83 17.26
CA LEU A 505 -5.93 -6.86 16.80
C LEU A 505 -7.32 -6.68 17.45
N PRO A 506 -8.05 -5.60 17.08
CA PRO A 506 -9.29 -5.22 17.77
C PRO A 506 -10.40 -6.28 17.70
N PHE A 507 -10.53 -6.97 16.56
CA PHE A 507 -11.56 -8.01 16.39
C PHE A 507 -11.28 -9.25 17.25
N SER A 508 -10.02 -9.67 17.30
CA SER A 508 -9.58 -10.81 18.11
C SER A 508 -9.66 -10.49 19.59
N SER A 509 -9.31 -9.25 19.99
CA SER A 509 -9.44 -8.79 21.38
C SER A 509 -10.89 -8.70 21.80
N GLU A 510 -11.79 -8.22 20.96
CA GLU A 510 -13.24 -8.23 21.22
C GLU A 510 -13.76 -9.65 21.37
N LYS A 511 -13.37 -10.57 20.45
CA LYS A 511 -13.73 -12.00 20.55
C LYS A 511 -13.21 -12.61 21.85
N LEU A 512 -11.96 -12.31 22.22
CA LEU A 512 -11.37 -12.82 23.46
C LEU A 512 -12.09 -12.30 24.69
N ARG A 513 -12.45 -11.00 24.74
CA ARG A 513 -13.27 -10.44 25.83
C ARG A 513 -14.61 -11.16 25.97
N LYS A 514 -15.28 -11.49 24.87
CA LYS A 514 -16.52 -12.27 24.87
C LYS A 514 -16.30 -13.68 25.44
N LEU A 515 -15.19 -14.35 25.07
CA LEU A 515 -14.85 -15.68 25.57
C LEU A 515 -14.57 -15.70 27.06
N ILE A 516 -14.04 -14.63 27.63
CA ILE A 516 -13.79 -14.49 29.07
C ILE A 516 -14.88 -13.72 29.83
N ASN A 517 -16.00 -13.41 29.17
CA ASN A 517 -17.13 -12.66 29.72
C ASN A 517 -16.73 -11.34 30.41
N MET A 518 -15.88 -10.54 29.76
CA MET A 518 -15.47 -9.23 30.22
C MET A 518 -15.85 -8.14 29.22
N GLU A 519 -16.49 -7.05 29.69
CA GLU A 519 -17.06 -6.03 28.81
C GLU A 519 -16.04 -5.02 28.31
N SER A 520 -15.16 -4.52 29.18
CA SER A 520 -14.17 -3.50 28.84
C SER A 520 -12.93 -3.58 29.72
N PHE A 521 -11.84 -2.99 29.23
CA PHE A 521 -10.60 -2.83 29.98
C PHE A 521 -10.03 -1.44 29.77
N ASP A 522 -9.26 -1.00 30.77
CA ASP A 522 -8.39 0.15 30.68
C ASP A 522 -6.95 -0.30 30.48
N TRP A 523 -6.15 0.50 29.79
CA TRP A 523 -4.73 0.22 29.65
C TRP A 523 -3.99 0.13 30.99
N SER A 524 -4.47 0.87 32.01
CA SER A 524 -3.93 0.82 33.37
C SER A 524 -4.04 -0.57 34.02
N GLU A 525 -4.98 -1.39 33.56
CA GLU A 525 -5.20 -2.74 34.08
C GLU A 525 -4.22 -3.77 33.47
N LEU A 526 -3.52 -3.42 32.39
CA LEU A 526 -2.47 -4.28 31.83
C LEU A 526 -1.37 -4.49 32.88
N GLY A 527 -1.04 -5.75 33.15
CA GLY A 527 -0.15 -6.15 34.24
C GLY A 527 -0.88 -6.55 35.54
N ASN A 528 -2.18 -6.40 35.63
CA ASN A 528 -2.96 -6.82 36.79
C ASN A 528 -3.12 -8.35 36.80
N THR A 529 -2.77 -8.96 37.91
CA THR A 529 -2.81 -10.42 38.12
C THR A 529 -4.12 -10.92 38.73
N ASN A 530 -5.14 -10.06 38.81
CA ASN A 530 -6.44 -10.38 39.44
C ASN A 530 -7.60 -9.72 38.62
N LEU A 531 -7.53 -9.79 37.30
CA LEU A 531 -8.58 -9.31 36.41
C LEU A 531 -9.81 -10.20 36.44
N LEU A 532 -9.60 -11.51 36.34
CA LEU A 532 -10.64 -12.53 36.44
C LEU A 532 -10.69 -13.06 37.87
N LYS A 533 -11.76 -12.75 38.60
CA LYS A 533 -11.96 -13.20 39.98
C LYS A 533 -12.30 -14.67 40.06
N ALA A 534 -11.90 -15.35 41.13
CA ALA A 534 -12.37 -16.70 41.42
C ALA A 534 -13.91 -16.75 41.44
N GLY A 535 -14.49 -17.76 40.83
CA GLY A 535 -15.95 -17.88 40.66
C GLY A 535 -16.52 -17.20 39.42
N HIS A 536 -15.71 -16.43 38.65
CA HIS A 536 -16.17 -15.80 37.42
C HIS A 536 -16.44 -16.88 36.34
N GLN A 537 -17.59 -16.78 35.65
CA GLN A 537 -17.99 -17.74 34.61
C GLN A 537 -17.45 -17.30 33.24
N LEU A 538 -16.71 -18.16 32.58
CA LEU A 538 -16.25 -18.01 31.19
C LEU A 538 -17.34 -18.45 30.20
N ALA A 539 -17.31 -17.94 28.97
CA ALA A 539 -18.13 -18.44 27.86
C ALA A 539 -17.61 -19.79 27.35
N GLU A 540 -18.35 -20.39 26.40
CA GLU A 540 -17.90 -21.60 25.72
C GLU A 540 -16.62 -21.32 24.91
N PRO A 541 -15.59 -22.17 25.05
CA PRO A 541 -14.34 -21.99 24.31
C PRO A 541 -14.52 -22.13 22.79
N GLU A 542 -14.04 -21.16 22.05
CA GLU A 542 -13.92 -21.17 20.59
C GLU A 542 -12.50 -20.86 20.17
N LEU A 543 -12.10 -21.32 18.96
CA LEU A 543 -10.81 -20.98 18.39
C LEU A 543 -10.76 -19.48 18.07
N LEU A 544 -9.69 -18.82 18.51
CA LEU A 544 -9.47 -17.41 18.25
C LEU A 544 -8.98 -17.17 16.81
N PHE A 545 -8.15 -18.06 16.31
CA PHE A 545 -7.57 -18.02 14.96
C PHE A 545 -7.66 -19.39 14.29
N ASP A 546 -7.84 -19.40 12.97
CA ASP A 546 -7.82 -20.59 12.12
C ASP A 546 -6.58 -20.58 11.22
N LYS A 547 -6.10 -21.77 10.87
CA LYS A 547 -5.02 -21.91 9.90
C LYS A 547 -5.43 -21.39 8.53
N ILE A 548 -4.44 -20.92 7.81
CA ILE A 548 -4.55 -20.59 6.38
C ILE A 548 -3.87 -21.71 5.62
N GLU A 549 -4.61 -22.36 4.73
CA GLU A 549 -4.15 -23.50 3.95
C GLU A 549 -3.39 -23.06 2.69
N ASP A 550 -2.63 -23.96 2.08
CA ASP A 550 -1.72 -23.65 0.97
C ASP A 550 -2.47 -23.21 -0.30
N ASP A 551 -3.67 -23.74 -0.53
CA ASP A 551 -4.51 -23.40 -1.70
C ASP A 551 -4.94 -21.93 -1.68
N VAL A 552 -5.22 -21.37 -0.50
CA VAL A 552 -5.55 -19.94 -0.34
C VAL A 552 -4.38 -19.07 -0.78
N ILE A 553 -3.18 -19.44 -0.40
CA ILE A 553 -1.95 -18.72 -0.76
C ILE A 553 -1.64 -18.88 -2.25
N GLN A 554 -1.81 -20.09 -2.77
CA GLN A 554 -1.59 -20.36 -4.19
C GLN A 554 -2.53 -19.53 -5.08
N TYR A 555 -3.80 -19.40 -4.69
CA TYR A 555 -4.76 -18.52 -5.40
C TYR A 555 -4.26 -17.08 -5.48
N GLN A 556 -3.74 -16.51 -4.39
CA GLN A 556 -3.23 -15.16 -4.37
C GLN A 556 -1.96 -14.99 -5.23
N LEU A 557 -1.07 -15.97 -5.20
CA LEU A 557 0.13 -15.97 -6.04
C LEU A 557 -0.21 -16.10 -7.53
N ASP A 558 -1.19 -16.93 -7.89
CA ASP A 558 -1.66 -17.09 -9.27
C ASP A 558 -2.29 -15.80 -9.80
N LYS A 559 -3.06 -15.09 -8.95
CA LYS A 559 -3.62 -13.76 -9.26
C LYS A 559 -2.54 -12.74 -9.57
N LEU A 560 -1.48 -12.69 -8.76
CA LEU A 560 -0.33 -11.82 -9.00
C LEU A 560 0.44 -12.21 -10.26
N ALA A 561 0.64 -13.50 -10.50
CA ALA A 561 1.31 -14.00 -11.72
C ALA A 561 0.52 -13.63 -12.98
N ALA A 562 -0.81 -13.73 -12.96
CA ALA A 562 -1.69 -13.30 -14.04
C ALA A 562 -1.55 -11.79 -14.31
N THR A 563 -1.53 -10.97 -13.25
CA THR A 563 -1.30 -9.53 -13.34
C THR A 563 0.05 -9.19 -13.96
N LYS A 564 1.11 -9.88 -13.54
CA LYS A 564 2.46 -9.68 -14.10
C LYS A 564 2.49 -10.00 -15.58
N LYS A 565 1.93 -11.13 -15.99
CA LYS A 565 1.82 -11.54 -17.40
C LYS A 565 1.03 -10.54 -18.24
N ALA A 566 -0.07 -10.00 -17.71
CA ALA A 566 -0.87 -8.97 -18.37
C ALA A 566 -0.06 -7.66 -18.58
N ASN A 567 0.73 -7.25 -17.58
CA ASN A 567 1.57 -6.07 -17.66
C ASN A 567 2.71 -6.26 -18.68
N GLU A 568 3.33 -7.43 -18.72
CA GLU A 568 4.37 -7.78 -19.71
C GLU A 568 3.80 -7.74 -21.13
N ALA A 569 2.59 -8.28 -21.32
CA ALA A 569 1.89 -8.21 -22.60
C ALA A 569 1.57 -6.77 -23.03
N ALA A 570 1.10 -5.93 -22.09
CA ALA A 570 0.80 -4.53 -22.36
C ALA A 570 2.05 -3.68 -22.66
N ALA A 571 3.18 -4.04 -22.08
CA ALA A 571 4.46 -3.35 -22.30
C ALA A 571 5.16 -3.77 -23.61
N TYR A 572 4.70 -4.86 -24.25
CA TYR A 572 5.30 -5.35 -25.48
C TYR A 572 5.18 -4.33 -26.61
N LYS A 573 6.30 -3.98 -27.20
CA LYS A 573 6.37 -3.18 -28.43
C LYS A 573 6.84 -4.09 -29.55
N ALA A 574 6.10 -4.13 -30.64
CA ALA A 574 6.53 -4.85 -31.84
C ALA A 574 7.90 -4.32 -32.32
N GLU A 575 8.73 -5.22 -32.82
CA GLU A 575 9.99 -4.84 -33.49
C GLU A 575 9.72 -3.82 -34.60
N PRO A 576 10.59 -2.81 -34.78
CA PRO A 576 10.43 -1.85 -35.86
C PRO A 576 10.35 -2.56 -37.21
N ILE A 577 9.46 -2.06 -38.05
CA ILE A 577 9.38 -2.56 -39.46
C ILE A 577 10.75 -2.41 -40.11
N LYS A 578 11.25 -3.50 -40.70
CA LYS A 578 12.52 -3.50 -41.45
C LYS A 578 12.43 -2.56 -42.64
N LYS A 579 13.60 -2.25 -43.20
CA LYS A 579 13.67 -1.42 -44.42
C LYS A 579 12.81 -2.00 -45.53
N GLU A 580 12.23 -1.13 -46.35
CA GLU A 580 11.47 -1.50 -47.53
C GLU A 580 12.23 -2.46 -48.42
N VAL A 581 11.56 -3.47 -48.94
CA VAL A 581 12.04 -4.40 -49.94
C VAL A 581 11.19 -4.28 -51.21
N ALA A 582 11.79 -4.41 -52.35
CA ALA A 582 11.04 -4.42 -53.60
C ALA A 582 10.18 -5.68 -53.70
N PHE A 583 9.03 -5.57 -54.36
CA PHE A 583 8.13 -6.72 -54.58
C PHE A 583 8.86 -7.88 -55.33
N ASP A 584 9.69 -7.55 -56.28
CA ASP A 584 10.52 -8.52 -57.02
C ASP A 584 11.48 -9.34 -56.13
N ASP A 585 11.85 -8.80 -54.94
CA ASP A 585 12.67 -9.55 -54.00
C ASP A 585 11.80 -10.52 -53.16
N PHE A 586 10.55 -10.18 -52.91
CA PHE A 586 9.59 -11.10 -52.29
C PHE A 586 9.20 -12.23 -53.24
N GLU A 587 8.98 -11.96 -54.53
CA GLU A 587 8.66 -12.96 -55.55
C GLU A 587 9.76 -14.03 -55.75
N LYS A 588 10.99 -13.73 -55.33
CA LYS A 588 12.08 -14.73 -55.32
C LYS A 588 11.89 -15.81 -54.25
N LEU A 589 11.04 -15.59 -53.26
CA LEU A 589 10.75 -16.57 -52.22
C LEU A 589 9.57 -17.46 -52.64
N ASP A 590 9.80 -18.76 -52.66
CA ASP A 590 8.71 -19.74 -52.86
C ASP A 590 8.22 -20.22 -51.53
N ILE A 591 7.12 -19.57 -51.02
CA ILE A 591 6.48 -19.93 -49.76
C ILE A 591 5.31 -20.85 -50.06
N ARG A 592 5.25 -22.01 -49.40
CA ARG A 592 4.22 -23.02 -49.63
C ARG A 592 3.60 -23.55 -48.39
N VAL A 593 2.41 -24.15 -48.53
CA VAL A 593 1.77 -24.95 -47.51
C VAL A 593 2.32 -26.35 -47.54
N GLY A 594 2.79 -26.89 -46.44
CA GLY A 594 3.24 -28.25 -46.28
C GLY A 594 2.48 -29.01 -45.23
N HIS A 595 2.18 -30.28 -45.48
CA HIS A 595 1.54 -31.15 -44.47
C HIS A 595 2.59 -31.97 -43.74
N ILE A 596 2.64 -31.91 -42.42
CA ILE A 596 3.57 -32.66 -41.59
C ILE A 596 3.13 -34.11 -41.49
N LYS A 597 3.77 -35.02 -42.20
CA LYS A 597 3.55 -36.45 -42.13
C LYS A 597 4.22 -37.12 -40.96
N ASP A 598 5.42 -36.66 -40.58
CA ASP A 598 6.20 -37.16 -39.47
C ASP A 598 7.02 -36.04 -38.84
N CYS A 599 7.22 -36.12 -37.54
CA CYS A 599 8.08 -35.22 -36.78
C CYS A 599 8.82 -36.02 -35.71
N ARG A 600 10.13 -35.79 -35.55
CA ARG A 600 10.95 -36.47 -34.55
C ARG A 600 12.06 -35.60 -34.00
N LYS A 601 12.50 -35.88 -32.77
CA LYS A 601 13.67 -35.20 -32.14
C LYS A 601 14.96 -35.68 -32.86
N VAL A 602 15.84 -34.71 -33.16
CA VAL A 602 17.13 -35.00 -33.78
C VAL A 602 18.10 -35.57 -32.73
N LYS A 603 18.69 -36.75 -32.99
CA LYS A 603 19.67 -37.35 -32.06
C LYS A 603 20.84 -36.38 -31.83
N LYS A 604 21.23 -36.24 -30.55
CA LYS A 604 22.30 -35.32 -30.09
C LYS A 604 21.99 -33.81 -30.22
N SER A 605 20.74 -33.42 -30.49
CA SER A 605 20.31 -32.01 -30.47
C SER A 605 19.15 -31.84 -29.49
N LYS A 606 19.29 -30.87 -28.55
CA LYS A 606 18.20 -30.44 -27.66
C LYS A 606 17.29 -29.36 -28.27
N LYS A 607 17.67 -28.83 -29.46
CA LYS A 607 16.99 -27.68 -30.08
C LYS A 607 16.25 -28.04 -31.37
N LEU A 608 16.59 -29.15 -32.04
CA LEU A 608 16.11 -29.43 -33.39
C LEU A 608 15.04 -30.51 -33.40
N LEU A 609 13.96 -30.25 -34.14
CA LEU A 609 13.01 -31.22 -34.64
C LEU A 609 13.26 -31.46 -36.11
N GLN A 610 13.15 -32.73 -36.58
CA GLN A 610 13.20 -33.14 -37.97
C GLN A 610 11.75 -33.40 -38.42
N PHE A 611 11.39 -32.77 -39.53
CA PHE A 611 10.07 -32.88 -40.14
C PHE A 611 10.16 -33.61 -41.46
N THR A 612 9.19 -34.47 -41.70
CA THR A 612 8.87 -35.03 -43.03
C THR A 612 7.59 -34.36 -43.51
N ILE A 613 7.73 -33.54 -44.55
CA ILE A 613 6.67 -32.66 -45.04
C ILE A 613 6.24 -33.08 -46.44
N ASP A 614 4.94 -33.34 -46.63
CA ASP A 614 4.32 -33.41 -47.93
C ASP A 614 4.17 -31.99 -48.49
N ASP A 615 4.86 -31.67 -49.57
CA ASP A 615 4.80 -30.36 -50.23
C ASP A 615 4.05 -30.42 -51.57
N GLY A 616 3.33 -31.52 -51.83
CA GLY A 616 2.54 -31.71 -53.04
C GLY A 616 3.37 -32.06 -54.29
N SER A 617 4.71 -32.22 -54.18
CA SER A 617 5.59 -32.55 -55.29
C SER A 617 5.64 -34.04 -55.64
N GLY A 618 5.06 -34.89 -54.80
CA GLY A 618 5.11 -36.36 -54.90
C GLY A 618 6.32 -37.00 -54.22
N THR A 619 7.21 -36.17 -53.64
CA THR A 619 8.34 -36.62 -52.82
C THR A 619 8.36 -35.85 -51.50
N ASP A 620 8.48 -36.57 -50.38
CA ASP A 620 8.49 -35.95 -49.09
C ASP A 620 9.77 -35.13 -48.86
N ARG A 621 9.62 -33.95 -48.29
CA ARG A 621 10.70 -33.02 -48.00
C ARG A 621 11.13 -33.14 -46.53
N THR A 622 12.45 -33.15 -46.32
CA THR A 622 13.00 -33.10 -44.95
C THR A 622 13.34 -31.66 -44.59
N ILE A 623 12.78 -31.16 -43.45
CA ILE A 623 13.13 -29.86 -42.90
C ILE A 623 13.51 -30.00 -41.40
N LEU A 624 14.58 -29.30 -40.99
CA LEU A 624 14.96 -29.18 -39.58
C LEU A 624 14.62 -27.79 -39.09
N SER A 625 14.00 -27.74 -37.91
CA SER A 625 13.65 -26.47 -37.25
C SER A 625 14.06 -26.45 -35.79
N GLY A 626 14.50 -25.30 -35.30
CA GLY A 626 15.01 -25.09 -33.94
C GLY A 626 13.93 -24.93 -32.88
N ILE A 627 12.82 -25.63 -32.99
CA ILE A 627 11.61 -25.42 -32.17
C ILE A 627 11.33 -26.54 -31.12
N ALA A 628 12.31 -27.41 -30.90
CA ALA A 628 12.15 -28.52 -29.93
C ALA A 628 11.97 -28.11 -28.47
N ALA A 629 12.24 -26.83 -28.14
CA ALA A 629 11.95 -26.28 -26.80
C ALA A 629 10.48 -25.87 -26.64
N TYR A 630 9.71 -25.79 -27.71
CA TYR A 630 8.35 -25.23 -27.73
C TYR A 630 7.29 -26.27 -28.08
N TYR A 631 7.70 -27.38 -28.78
CA TYR A 631 6.77 -28.40 -29.25
C TYR A 631 7.33 -29.79 -29.06
N GLU A 632 6.46 -30.69 -28.61
CA GLU A 632 6.71 -32.13 -28.77
C GLU A 632 6.26 -32.59 -30.16
N PRO A 633 6.97 -33.57 -30.79
CA PRO A 633 6.67 -34.04 -32.12
C PRO A 633 5.21 -34.37 -32.39
N GLU A 634 4.55 -35.01 -31.46
CA GLU A 634 3.14 -35.47 -31.54
C GLU A 634 2.13 -34.32 -31.67
N GLN A 635 2.50 -33.13 -31.22
CA GLN A 635 1.67 -31.92 -31.33
C GLN A 635 1.63 -31.36 -32.76
N LEU A 636 2.61 -31.71 -33.59
CA LEU A 636 2.82 -31.13 -34.93
C LEU A 636 2.46 -32.08 -36.06
N VAL A 637 2.55 -33.38 -35.86
CA VAL A 637 2.15 -34.37 -36.88
C VAL A 637 0.70 -34.22 -37.28
N GLY A 638 0.43 -34.28 -38.58
CA GLY A 638 -0.92 -34.12 -39.13
C GLY A 638 -1.40 -32.68 -39.29
N LYS A 639 -0.55 -31.69 -38.97
CA LYS A 639 -0.84 -30.26 -39.17
C LYS A 639 -0.24 -29.70 -40.43
N ASP A 640 -0.84 -28.63 -40.95
CA ASP A 640 -0.35 -27.88 -42.07
C ASP A 640 0.51 -26.70 -41.58
N VAL A 641 1.62 -26.42 -42.26
CA VAL A 641 2.55 -25.34 -41.93
C VAL A 641 2.95 -24.55 -43.14
N LEU A 642 3.31 -23.27 -42.94
CA LEU A 642 3.93 -22.46 -43.97
C LEU A 642 5.45 -22.66 -43.94
N PHE A 643 6.07 -22.85 -45.09
CA PHE A 643 7.51 -22.95 -45.16
C PHE A 643 8.06 -22.33 -46.43
N VAL A 644 9.31 -21.88 -46.40
CA VAL A 644 10.05 -21.43 -47.59
C VAL A 644 10.68 -22.64 -48.26
N ALA A 645 10.28 -22.89 -49.50
CA ALA A 645 10.60 -24.12 -50.27
C ALA A 645 11.91 -24.04 -51.05
N ASN A 646 12.33 -22.85 -51.45
CA ASN A 646 13.44 -22.65 -52.38
C ASN A 646 14.74 -22.16 -51.73
N PHE A 647 14.90 -22.33 -50.42
CA PHE A 647 16.24 -22.14 -49.84
C PHE A 647 17.19 -23.26 -50.24
N ALA A 648 18.46 -22.90 -50.51
CA ALA A 648 19.51 -23.88 -50.76
C ALA A 648 19.57 -24.89 -49.60
N PRO A 649 19.62 -26.21 -49.89
CA PRO A 649 19.70 -27.23 -48.86
C PRO A 649 20.86 -27.00 -47.89
N ARG A 650 20.58 -27.11 -46.57
CA ARG A 650 21.58 -26.88 -45.52
C ARG A 650 21.77 -28.12 -44.66
N LYS A 651 23.01 -28.57 -44.52
CA LYS A 651 23.34 -29.70 -43.66
C LYS A 651 23.45 -29.28 -42.21
N MET A 652 22.62 -29.84 -41.34
CA MET A 652 22.62 -29.60 -39.90
C MET A 652 22.61 -30.94 -39.15
N MET A 653 23.54 -31.15 -38.22
CA MET A 653 23.72 -32.42 -37.47
C MET A 653 23.78 -33.68 -38.37
N GLY A 654 24.35 -33.53 -39.57
CA GLY A 654 24.48 -34.61 -40.54
C GLY A 654 23.25 -34.87 -41.42
N ILE A 655 22.14 -34.16 -41.20
CA ILE A 655 20.88 -34.25 -41.96
C ILE A 655 20.75 -33.02 -42.83
N GLU A 656 20.33 -33.21 -44.09
CA GLU A 656 20.08 -32.13 -45.02
C GLU A 656 18.68 -31.57 -44.83
N SER A 657 18.58 -30.25 -44.54
CA SER A 657 17.32 -29.51 -44.43
C SER A 657 17.03 -28.81 -45.75
N GLN A 658 15.86 -29.03 -46.32
CA GLN A 658 15.44 -28.58 -47.66
C GLN A 658 14.36 -27.51 -47.57
N GLY A 659 14.52 -26.51 -46.69
CA GLY A 659 13.60 -25.41 -46.52
C GLY A 659 13.59 -24.90 -45.09
N MET A 660 12.69 -23.97 -44.79
CA MET A 660 12.53 -23.35 -43.46
C MET A 660 11.06 -23.18 -43.11
N ILE A 661 10.62 -23.79 -41.99
CA ILE A 661 9.27 -23.57 -41.43
C ILE A 661 9.20 -22.15 -40.89
N LEU A 662 8.12 -21.43 -41.21
CA LEU A 662 7.84 -20.10 -40.70
C LEU A 662 7.18 -20.20 -39.31
N SER A 663 7.61 -19.33 -38.41
CA SER A 663 7.05 -19.23 -37.06
C SER A 663 7.07 -17.79 -36.58
N ALA A 664 6.10 -17.45 -35.73
CA ALA A 664 6.03 -16.17 -35.05
C ALA A 664 6.50 -16.36 -33.60
N VAL A 665 7.26 -15.40 -33.09
CA VAL A 665 7.67 -15.34 -31.68
C VAL A 665 6.81 -14.33 -30.97
N ASN A 666 6.16 -14.73 -29.89
CA ASN A 666 5.29 -13.90 -29.07
C ASN A 666 6.12 -13.07 -28.06
N PHE A 667 5.49 -12.09 -27.40
CA PHE A 667 6.10 -11.23 -26.38
C PHE A 667 6.70 -12.00 -25.20
N ASP A 668 6.14 -13.13 -24.83
CA ASP A 668 6.60 -13.99 -23.73
C ASP A 668 7.69 -14.99 -24.17
N GLY A 669 8.20 -14.84 -25.39
CA GLY A 669 9.17 -15.74 -25.97
C GLY A 669 8.57 -17.07 -26.45
N SER A 670 7.27 -17.30 -26.28
CA SER A 670 6.60 -18.47 -26.86
C SER A 670 6.61 -18.38 -28.38
N LEU A 671 6.71 -19.55 -29.04
CA LEU A 671 6.80 -19.64 -30.49
C LEU A 671 5.54 -20.33 -31.04
N CYS A 672 4.93 -19.72 -32.06
CA CYS A 672 3.81 -20.30 -32.79
C CYS A 672 4.25 -20.62 -34.23
N VAL A 673 4.04 -21.87 -34.64
CA VAL A 673 4.23 -22.25 -36.04
C VAL A 673 3.09 -21.65 -36.86
N THR A 674 3.40 -21.05 -38.00
CA THR A 674 2.41 -20.42 -38.86
C THR A 674 1.65 -21.47 -39.70
N THR A 675 0.33 -21.29 -39.84
CA THR A 675 -0.55 -22.19 -40.58
C THR A 675 -1.61 -21.39 -41.34
N THR A 676 -2.43 -22.06 -42.15
CA THR A 676 -3.57 -21.46 -42.83
C THR A 676 -4.85 -21.57 -41.98
N LEU A 677 -5.75 -20.56 -42.06
CA LEU A 677 -7.03 -20.55 -41.36
C LEU A 677 -7.98 -21.67 -41.85
N ASN A 678 -7.94 -21.96 -43.13
CA ASN A 678 -8.74 -23.00 -43.75
C ASN A 678 -7.83 -24.11 -44.29
N LYS A 679 -8.37 -25.32 -44.46
CA LYS A 679 -7.64 -26.43 -45.06
C LYS A 679 -7.28 -26.13 -46.50
N VAL A 680 -6.00 -26.22 -46.84
CA VAL A 680 -5.43 -25.99 -48.18
C VAL A 680 -4.65 -27.22 -48.58
N LYS A 681 -4.59 -27.52 -49.89
CA LYS A 681 -3.81 -28.65 -50.35
C LYS A 681 -2.32 -28.41 -50.13
N PRO A 682 -1.56 -29.44 -49.71
CA PRO A 682 -0.08 -29.38 -49.70
C PRO A 682 0.47 -28.92 -51.03
N GLY A 683 1.49 -28.09 -51.01
CA GLY A 683 2.10 -27.50 -52.21
C GLY A 683 1.47 -26.20 -52.70
N SER A 684 0.32 -25.78 -52.13
CA SER A 684 -0.29 -24.49 -52.49
C SER A 684 0.67 -23.35 -52.18
N GLN A 685 0.86 -22.46 -53.14
CA GLN A 685 1.71 -21.28 -53.02
C GLN A 685 1.04 -20.22 -52.18
N VAL A 686 1.85 -19.52 -51.36
CA VAL A 686 1.47 -18.38 -50.53
C VAL A 686 2.09 -17.13 -51.14
N GLY A 687 1.25 -16.13 -51.48
CA GLY A 687 1.69 -14.89 -52.10
C GLY A 687 0.86 -13.71 -51.65
#